data_fed2b3ffd16dca42af35562b8035c343
#
_entry.id   fed2b3ffd16dca42af35562b8035c343
#
_cell.length_a   1.000
_cell.length_b   1.000
_cell.length_c   1.000
_cell.angle_alpha   90.00
_cell.angle_beta   90.00
_cell.angle_gamma   90.00
#
_symmetry.space_group_name_H-M   'P 1'
#
loop_
_entity.id
_entity.type
_entity.pdbx_description
1 polymer ?
#
loop_
_entity_poly.entity_id
_entity_poly.type
_entity_poly.pdbx_seq_one_letter_code
_entity_poly.pdbx_strand_id
1 'polypeptide(L)'
;MAFNFTLYIKSTSTLAVIALLQSACHAETNSVDATLRIDADTVVQTADPHRLTGTNLSLWSRLPIIENVNFQQAIRDWHPGSIRIPGGSWSNEYYWNGNGVRIGDNDHSIENFDQSKQQADGSWEVDYSEYKKGFRLHGEERHLSNYHGDLDVKTQHEWINSLGTEAMVTVNVGSGTPAVAAEWVKWANQTQRYGVRYWEIGNELNGDWELGHRLPDGSSMDGTIYTQRFVEFAKAMHAIDPDILLGGPACSDLALSFVEELLRDGGDAVDFVSIHAYPVGVNTRQSADKFAAILELRKAIHRVRGWISKYQPERTDEIEIGISEWNIKVNEDRDTAELISALWSAIWIGVMFEEGVDFANQWDLTTYTEGGGHSAFYIDEGNMSVLPKSQYWALWMWSNLMGHEMVKSSLSGMESVKSFVTRSDTGLQIMLINTSESDEANVAFQIKGASRVEGQLHTYSSAEYFWDVHAREPLWSRPPTVQQITVNHSTTITLPKFSINVLELPWASQHTTQHTPPAAAVQPSLQLSLPHRVPADRAIEAWVIASDPEAQLPYLQSIDTIQLSIDGPAILSQASIELDNAVGSFTITPKGAGKLTIHARSGKHSTSRSIELVAIEERAYTNWTFDNPISDWQAKSTFELGSESSIKPNQYVAAARLNGETPKRDADLLFHFEPLPREKLSFANANGVTGQLRAAHNLQCADPKARINIILQSDANHWMPIGSIKLSNIIGEWKPFAVKVTKPEELDAMAKLYGLR
;
A
#
# COMPACT_ATOMS: atom_id res chain seq x y z
N MET A 1 -38.78 -10.38 43.82
CA MET A 1 -38.83 -10.12 45.26
C MET A 1 -37.77 -9.10 45.56
N ALA A 2 -38.22 -7.91 45.90
CA ALA A 2 -37.37 -6.78 46.27
C ALA A 2 -37.16 -6.77 47.78
N PHE A 3 -35.98 -6.40 48.25
CA PHE A 3 -35.80 -5.90 49.60
C PHE A 3 -34.83 -4.73 49.60
N ASN A 4 -35.38 -3.56 49.89
CA ASN A 4 -34.70 -2.34 50.30
C ASN A 4 -34.34 -2.44 51.80
N PHE A 5 -33.15 -1.94 52.16
CA PHE A 5 -32.90 -1.49 53.53
C PHE A 5 -32.19 -0.14 53.52
N THR A 6 -32.89 0.87 54.03
CA THR A 6 -32.39 2.21 54.36
C THR A 6 -32.05 2.19 55.86
N LEU A 7 -30.85 2.65 56.23
CA LEU A 7 -30.53 2.94 57.62
C LEU A 7 -30.02 4.37 57.74
N TYR A 8 -30.80 5.20 58.46
CA TYR A 8 -30.42 6.51 58.98
C TYR A 8 -29.69 6.37 60.30
N ILE A 9 -28.54 7.05 60.48
CA ILE A 9 -28.04 7.41 61.82
C ILE A 9 -27.57 8.87 61.77
N LYS A 10 -28.17 9.71 62.67
CA LYS A 10 -27.70 11.04 63.10
C LYS A 10 -26.80 10.90 64.31
N SER A 11 -25.71 11.63 64.37
CA SER A 11 -25.34 12.67 65.32
C SER A 11 -23.85 12.70 65.64
N THR A 12 -23.31 13.86 65.45
CA THR A 12 -22.28 14.62 66.19
C THR A 12 -21.42 13.92 67.22
N SER A 13 -20.09 13.94 67.01
CA SER A 13 -19.08 14.29 68.05
C SER A 13 -17.71 14.51 67.40
N THR A 14 -17.11 15.65 67.72
CA THR A 14 -15.77 16.12 67.32
C THR A 14 -14.72 15.27 68.09
N LEU A 15 -13.80 14.61 67.34
CA LEU A 15 -12.52 14.13 67.86
C LEU A 15 -11.47 14.29 66.78
N ALA A 16 -10.49 15.14 67.07
CA ALA A 16 -9.28 15.29 66.27
C ALA A 16 -8.46 14.02 66.38
N VAL A 17 -8.27 13.30 65.27
CA VAL A 17 -7.29 12.25 65.15
C VAL A 17 -6.24 12.72 64.16
N ILE A 18 -5.03 12.88 64.64
CA ILE A 18 -3.84 13.07 63.85
C ILE A 18 -3.68 11.82 63.00
N ALA A 19 -4.02 11.91 61.70
CA ALA A 19 -3.70 10.88 60.73
C ALA A 19 -2.24 11.11 60.26
N LEU A 20 -1.34 10.27 60.72
CA LEU A 20 -0.05 10.04 60.06
C LEU A 20 -0.34 9.54 58.64
N LEU A 21 -0.13 10.41 57.69
CA LEU A 21 -0.01 10.03 56.29
C LEU A 21 1.23 9.17 56.12
N GLN A 22 1.09 7.87 56.21
CA GLN A 22 2.00 6.93 55.57
C GLN A 22 1.72 7.07 54.06
N SER A 23 2.57 7.78 53.37
CA SER A 23 2.69 7.67 51.91
C SER A 23 3.16 6.24 51.64
N ALA A 24 2.22 5.34 51.47
CA ALA A 24 2.51 4.10 50.76
C ALA A 24 2.78 4.51 49.31
N CYS A 25 4.03 4.58 48.92
CA CYS A 25 4.41 4.40 47.55
C CYS A 25 3.83 3.04 47.12
N HIS A 26 2.67 3.06 46.49
CA HIS A 26 2.31 1.97 45.61
C HIS A 26 3.26 2.10 44.44
N ALA A 27 4.32 1.30 44.44
CA ALA A 27 4.91 0.92 43.18
C ALA A 27 3.77 0.22 42.44
N GLU A 28 3.22 0.89 41.42
CA GLU A 28 2.39 0.22 40.45
C GLU A 28 3.25 -0.91 39.88
N THR A 29 2.95 -2.12 40.30
CA THR A 29 3.47 -3.30 39.62
C THR A 29 2.75 -3.34 38.32
N ASN A 30 3.38 -2.77 37.26
CA ASN A 30 2.87 -2.89 35.90
C ASN A 30 2.56 -4.36 35.65
N SER A 31 1.30 -4.68 35.44
CA SER A 31 0.91 -6.05 35.13
C SER A 31 1.65 -6.47 33.85
N VAL A 32 2.20 -7.66 33.84
CA VAL A 32 2.82 -8.22 32.64
C VAL A 32 1.70 -8.69 31.72
N ASP A 33 1.59 -8.09 30.53
CA ASP A 33 0.55 -8.38 29.55
C ASP A 33 0.97 -9.51 28.61
N ALA A 34 2.28 -9.60 28.33
CA ALA A 34 2.84 -10.66 27.49
C ALA A 34 4.22 -11.11 28.01
N THR A 35 4.57 -12.35 27.70
CA THR A 35 5.89 -12.92 28.04
C THR A 35 6.54 -13.53 26.81
N LEU A 36 7.73 -13.04 26.45
CA LEU A 36 8.55 -13.55 25.36
C LEU A 36 9.65 -14.45 25.90
N ARG A 37 9.63 -15.73 25.48
CA ARG A 37 10.67 -16.73 25.80
C ARG A 37 11.57 -16.91 24.59
N ILE A 38 12.89 -16.88 24.81
CA ILE A 38 13.90 -16.93 23.75
C ILE A 38 14.94 -18.00 24.06
N ASP A 39 15.17 -18.89 23.11
CA ASP A 39 16.31 -19.81 23.06
C ASP A 39 17.24 -19.38 21.90
N ALA A 40 18.18 -18.50 22.20
CA ALA A 40 19.09 -17.91 21.20
C ALA A 40 20.07 -18.91 20.59
N ASP A 41 20.22 -20.11 21.19
CA ASP A 41 21.11 -21.17 20.68
C ASP A 41 20.47 -21.98 19.55
N THR A 42 19.13 -21.95 19.43
CA THR A 42 18.38 -22.76 18.47
C THR A 42 17.93 -21.88 17.28
N VAL A 43 18.62 -22.00 16.16
CA VAL A 43 18.21 -21.38 14.88
C VAL A 43 17.06 -22.18 14.29
N VAL A 44 16.02 -21.49 13.83
CA VAL A 44 14.83 -22.10 13.22
C VAL A 44 14.69 -21.75 11.74
N GLN A 45 15.26 -20.62 11.31
CA GLN A 45 15.28 -20.18 9.93
C GLN A 45 16.46 -19.24 9.68
N THR A 46 16.94 -19.19 8.44
CA THR A 46 17.97 -18.25 7.97
C THR A 46 17.47 -17.51 6.75
N ALA A 47 17.64 -16.21 6.73
CA ALA A 47 17.38 -15.37 5.56
C ALA A 47 18.24 -14.11 5.63
N ASP A 48 18.41 -13.42 4.52
CA ASP A 48 19.02 -12.11 4.48
C ASP A 48 17.95 -11.01 4.55
N PRO A 49 17.85 -10.23 5.63
CA PRO A 49 16.86 -9.17 5.76
C PRO A 49 16.96 -8.13 4.63
N HIS A 50 18.15 -7.86 4.09
CA HIS A 50 18.32 -6.95 2.96
C HIS A 50 17.57 -7.46 1.71
N ARG A 51 17.65 -8.77 1.44
CA ARG A 51 16.96 -9.39 0.30
C ARG A 51 15.42 -9.36 0.46
N LEU A 52 14.90 -9.30 1.68
CA LEU A 52 13.46 -9.20 1.96
C LEU A 52 12.93 -7.77 1.92
N THR A 53 13.82 -6.77 1.80
CA THR A 53 13.48 -5.35 1.82
C THR A 53 13.85 -4.65 0.51
N GLY A 54 13.83 -5.34 -0.60
CA GLY A 54 13.94 -4.75 -1.93
C GLY A 54 12.73 -3.86 -2.28
N THR A 55 12.81 -3.19 -3.42
CA THR A 55 11.73 -2.32 -3.91
C THR A 55 11.63 -2.33 -5.44
N ASN A 56 10.60 -1.66 -5.98
CA ASN A 56 10.39 -1.48 -7.41
C ASN A 56 10.64 -0.02 -7.82
N LEU A 57 11.31 0.19 -8.95
CA LEU A 57 11.41 1.48 -9.61
C LEU A 57 10.58 1.47 -10.88
N SER A 58 9.45 2.17 -10.86
CA SER A 58 8.53 2.23 -12.00
C SER A 58 8.90 3.33 -12.98
N LEU A 59 8.55 3.17 -14.26
CA LEU A 59 8.87 4.14 -15.32
C LEU A 59 8.15 5.50 -15.21
N TRP A 60 7.18 5.67 -14.31
CA TRP A 60 6.65 6.98 -13.97
C TRP A 60 7.57 7.80 -13.05
N SER A 61 8.62 7.20 -12.53
CA SER A 61 9.63 7.90 -11.72
C SER A 61 10.32 8.99 -12.56
N ARG A 62 10.63 10.11 -11.90
CA ARG A 62 11.20 11.29 -12.54
C ARG A 62 12.67 11.45 -12.22
N LEU A 63 13.49 11.79 -13.23
CA LEU A 63 14.92 12.02 -13.04
C LEU A 63 15.23 13.03 -11.93
N PRO A 64 14.56 14.20 -11.80
CA PRO A 64 14.84 15.12 -10.71
C PRO A 64 14.61 14.53 -9.31
N ILE A 65 13.75 13.54 -9.17
CA ILE A 65 13.51 12.86 -7.88
C ILE A 65 14.61 11.85 -7.61
N ILE A 66 14.93 10.99 -8.58
CA ILE A 66 16.00 10.00 -8.36
C ILE A 66 17.38 10.64 -8.21
N GLU A 67 17.60 11.83 -8.73
CA GLU A 67 18.80 12.63 -8.53
C GLU A 67 18.79 13.44 -7.22
N ASN A 68 17.65 13.53 -6.51
CA ASN A 68 17.56 14.25 -5.24
C ASN A 68 18.48 13.58 -4.21
N VAL A 69 19.41 14.40 -3.66
CA VAL A 69 20.47 13.89 -2.76
C VAL A 69 19.91 13.27 -1.48
N ASN A 70 18.82 13.82 -0.93
CA ASN A 70 18.18 13.30 0.28
C ASN A 70 17.48 11.97 -0.01
N PHE A 71 16.85 11.86 -1.17
CA PHE A 71 16.23 10.61 -1.62
C PHE A 71 17.26 9.50 -1.79
N GLN A 72 18.35 9.79 -2.52
CA GLN A 72 19.44 8.83 -2.69
C GLN A 72 20.08 8.42 -1.36
N GLN A 73 20.27 9.39 -0.43
CA GLN A 73 20.82 9.09 0.88
C GLN A 73 19.89 8.19 1.68
N ALA A 74 18.59 8.47 1.69
CA ALA A 74 17.61 7.62 2.37
C ALA A 74 17.59 6.19 1.82
N ILE A 75 17.75 6.00 0.50
CA ILE A 75 17.83 4.65 -0.08
C ILE A 75 19.16 3.97 0.32
N ARG A 76 20.28 4.68 0.33
CA ARG A 76 21.55 4.11 0.84
C ARG A 76 21.45 3.74 2.32
N ASP A 77 20.78 4.57 3.12
CA ASP A 77 20.57 4.30 4.55
C ASP A 77 19.63 3.11 4.78
N TRP A 78 18.65 2.93 3.91
CA TRP A 78 17.78 1.75 3.93
C TRP A 78 18.52 0.49 3.46
N HIS A 79 19.34 0.61 2.40
CA HIS A 79 20.12 -0.48 1.83
C HIS A 79 19.23 -1.65 1.34
N PRO A 80 18.31 -1.43 0.39
CA PRO A 80 17.47 -2.49 -0.15
C PRO A 80 18.32 -3.53 -0.87
N GLY A 81 17.99 -4.82 -0.76
CA GLY A 81 18.74 -5.90 -1.41
C GLY A 81 18.67 -5.87 -2.92
N SER A 82 17.56 -5.41 -3.48
CA SER A 82 17.40 -5.23 -4.93
C SER A 82 16.42 -4.11 -5.27
N ILE A 83 16.57 -3.56 -6.48
CA ILE A 83 15.59 -2.68 -7.12
C ILE A 83 15.14 -3.34 -8.42
N ARG A 84 13.85 -3.67 -8.51
CA ARG A 84 13.23 -4.29 -9.68
C ARG A 84 12.83 -3.23 -10.70
N ILE A 85 13.22 -3.44 -11.97
CA ILE A 85 12.98 -2.58 -13.11
C ILE A 85 12.46 -3.38 -14.32
N PRO A 86 11.71 -2.75 -15.25
CA PRO A 86 11.20 -1.38 -15.26
C PRO A 86 9.96 -1.19 -14.37
N GLY A 87 9.51 -2.23 -13.68
CA GLY A 87 8.44 -2.26 -12.71
C GLY A 87 7.03 -2.36 -13.30
N GLY A 88 6.21 -3.23 -12.71
CA GLY A 88 4.79 -3.39 -13.01
C GLY A 88 4.47 -3.75 -14.46
N SER A 89 3.27 -3.36 -14.89
CA SER A 89 2.76 -3.60 -16.26
C SER A 89 3.66 -3.05 -17.37
N TRP A 90 4.48 -2.04 -17.08
CA TRP A 90 5.50 -1.53 -18.01
C TRP A 90 6.41 -2.64 -18.53
N SER A 91 6.70 -3.65 -17.72
CA SER A 91 7.61 -4.76 -18.09
C SER A 91 7.14 -5.50 -19.34
N ASN A 92 5.82 -5.61 -19.57
CA ASN A 92 5.27 -6.27 -20.76
C ASN A 92 5.19 -5.37 -22.02
N GLU A 93 5.57 -4.10 -21.87
CA GLU A 93 5.46 -3.07 -22.89
C GLU A 93 6.80 -2.42 -23.24
N TYR A 94 7.82 -2.59 -22.38
CA TYR A 94 9.09 -1.88 -22.46
C TYR A 94 10.08 -2.54 -23.41
N TYR A 95 10.54 -1.77 -24.37
CA TYR A 95 11.63 -2.13 -25.28
C TYR A 95 12.90 -1.40 -24.86
N TRP A 96 13.74 -2.07 -24.09
CA TRP A 96 14.95 -1.54 -23.46
C TRP A 96 15.94 -0.90 -24.44
N ASN A 97 15.95 -1.36 -25.71
CA ASN A 97 16.88 -0.90 -26.74
C ASN A 97 16.47 0.42 -27.41
N GLY A 98 15.46 1.08 -26.89
CA GLY A 98 15.13 2.45 -27.25
C GLY A 98 14.33 2.68 -28.54
N ASN A 99 13.93 1.62 -29.22
CA ASN A 99 13.05 1.78 -30.40
C ASN A 99 11.58 2.04 -30.06
N GLY A 100 11.35 2.26 -28.78
CA GLY A 100 10.02 2.54 -28.30
C GLY A 100 9.09 1.35 -28.43
N VAL A 101 7.84 1.59 -28.12
CA VAL A 101 6.77 0.62 -28.28
C VAL A 101 6.14 0.82 -29.66
N ARG A 102 5.96 -0.24 -30.41
CA ARG A 102 5.21 -0.19 -31.65
C ARG A 102 3.74 -0.08 -31.39
N ILE A 103 3.18 1.01 -31.86
CA ILE A 103 1.78 1.35 -31.65
C ILE A 103 0.97 0.84 -32.83
N GLY A 104 -0.05 0.04 -32.54
CA GLY A 104 -1.05 -0.37 -33.52
C GLY A 104 -0.66 -1.52 -34.44
N ASP A 105 0.55 -2.04 -34.35
CA ASP A 105 1.02 -3.21 -35.06
C ASP A 105 1.30 -4.35 -34.10
N ASN A 106 0.80 -5.55 -34.40
CA ASN A 106 1.11 -6.77 -33.64
C ASN A 106 2.50 -7.33 -33.99
N ASP A 107 3.29 -6.63 -34.78
CA ASP A 107 4.63 -7.06 -35.17
C ASP A 107 5.69 -6.47 -34.23
N HIS A 108 5.93 -7.16 -33.14
CA HIS A 108 6.91 -6.82 -32.10
C HIS A 108 8.22 -7.61 -32.28
N SER A 109 8.63 -7.87 -33.52
CA SER A 109 9.88 -8.58 -33.78
C SER A 109 11.09 -7.66 -33.66
N ILE A 110 12.23 -8.22 -33.24
CA ILE A 110 13.51 -7.49 -33.18
C ILE A 110 13.92 -6.95 -34.57
N GLU A 111 13.49 -7.58 -35.64
CA GLU A 111 13.76 -7.19 -37.02
C GLU A 111 13.24 -5.79 -37.37
N ASN A 112 12.30 -5.30 -36.59
CA ASN A 112 11.70 -3.98 -36.74
C ASN A 112 12.45 -2.86 -36.00
N PHE A 113 13.50 -3.18 -35.26
CA PHE A 113 14.32 -2.18 -34.59
C PHE A 113 15.27 -1.46 -35.57
N ASP A 114 15.33 -0.15 -35.42
CA ASP A 114 16.26 0.67 -36.21
C ASP A 114 17.68 0.58 -35.63
N GLN A 115 18.48 -0.29 -36.21
CA GLN A 115 19.87 -0.52 -35.79
C GLN A 115 20.74 0.77 -35.91
N SER A 116 20.33 1.76 -36.69
CA SER A 116 21.07 3.03 -36.82
C SER A 116 21.01 3.89 -35.56
N LYS A 117 20.07 3.61 -34.66
CA LYS A 117 19.92 4.31 -33.37
C LYS A 117 20.78 3.75 -32.26
N GLN A 118 21.54 2.69 -32.50
CA GLN A 118 22.45 2.16 -31.50
C GLN A 118 23.64 3.11 -31.28
N GLN A 119 23.86 3.50 -30.03
CA GLN A 119 24.96 4.36 -29.62
C GLN A 119 26.29 3.60 -29.55
N ALA A 120 27.41 4.30 -29.53
CA ALA A 120 28.74 3.72 -29.48
C ALA A 120 29.00 2.87 -28.21
N ASP A 121 28.28 3.11 -27.14
CA ASP A 121 28.36 2.37 -25.87
C ASP A 121 27.45 1.11 -25.84
N GLY A 122 26.76 0.82 -26.96
CA GLY A 122 25.82 -0.29 -27.07
C GLY A 122 24.40 0.00 -26.61
N SER A 123 24.15 1.16 -26.04
CA SER A 123 22.78 1.63 -25.73
C SER A 123 22.04 2.05 -27.00
N TRP A 124 20.77 2.28 -26.89
CA TRP A 124 19.91 2.70 -27.99
C TRP A 124 19.37 4.10 -27.74
N GLU A 125 19.27 4.89 -28.82
CA GLU A 125 18.54 6.17 -28.77
C GLU A 125 17.03 5.87 -28.59
N VAL A 126 16.45 6.35 -27.48
CA VAL A 126 15.04 6.13 -27.17
C VAL A 126 14.18 7.18 -27.88
N ASP A 127 13.28 6.76 -28.76
CA ASP A 127 12.29 7.64 -29.38
C ASP A 127 10.96 7.62 -28.61
N TYR A 128 10.89 8.46 -27.60
CA TYR A 128 9.68 8.60 -26.78
C TYR A 128 8.50 9.23 -27.52
N SER A 129 8.68 9.78 -28.73
CA SER A 129 7.59 10.40 -29.50
C SER A 129 6.55 9.38 -29.93
N GLU A 130 6.97 8.16 -30.25
CA GLU A 130 6.06 7.07 -30.58
C GLU A 130 5.38 6.51 -29.33
N TYR A 131 6.06 6.49 -28.20
CA TYR A 131 5.48 6.12 -26.90
C TYR A 131 4.28 6.98 -26.53
N LYS A 132 4.35 8.28 -26.79
CA LYS A 132 3.28 9.25 -26.45
C LYS A 132 2.07 9.21 -27.39
N LYS A 133 2.14 8.47 -28.51
CA LYS A 133 1.02 8.36 -29.46
C LYS A 133 -0.03 7.31 -29.12
N GLY A 134 0.09 6.66 -27.97
CA GLY A 134 -0.93 5.75 -27.48
C GLY A 134 -0.61 4.29 -27.71
N PHE A 135 0.15 3.72 -26.82
CA PHE A 135 0.23 2.29 -26.66
C PHE A 135 -1.06 1.79 -26.00
N ARG A 136 -1.68 0.75 -26.55
CA ARG A 136 -2.99 0.31 -26.09
C ARG A 136 -2.91 -1.04 -25.37
N LEU A 137 -3.14 -1.01 -24.08
CA LEU A 137 -3.48 -2.20 -23.33
C LEU A 137 -4.99 -2.47 -23.56
N HIS A 138 -5.36 -3.62 -24.08
CA HIS A 138 -6.77 -3.93 -24.41
C HIS A 138 -7.49 -2.87 -25.23
N GLY A 139 -6.78 -2.13 -26.07
CA GLY A 139 -7.37 -1.05 -26.88
C GLY A 139 -7.49 0.30 -26.18
N GLU A 140 -6.98 0.47 -24.98
CA GLU A 140 -6.96 1.71 -24.22
C GLU A 140 -5.54 2.23 -23.99
N GLU A 141 -5.35 3.54 -24.03
CA GLU A 141 -4.10 4.20 -23.62
C GLU A 141 -4.03 4.18 -22.09
N ARG A 142 -3.20 3.36 -21.49
CA ARG A 142 -3.27 3.15 -20.06
C ARG A 142 -2.06 3.66 -19.28
N HIS A 143 -0.86 3.44 -19.76
CA HIS A 143 0.34 3.74 -18.98
C HIS A 143 1.16 4.92 -19.51
N LEU A 144 0.95 5.30 -20.74
CA LEU A 144 1.76 6.33 -21.39
C LEU A 144 1.55 7.74 -20.86
N SER A 145 0.41 8.03 -20.24
CA SER A 145 0.16 9.34 -19.63
C SER A 145 1.10 9.67 -18.47
N ASN A 146 1.67 8.64 -17.84
CA ASN A 146 2.55 8.76 -16.68
C ASN A 146 4.03 8.57 -17.04
N TYR A 147 4.34 8.26 -18.30
CA TYR A 147 5.71 8.09 -18.75
C TYR A 147 6.33 9.44 -19.14
N HIS A 148 7.40 9.82 -18.48
CA HIS A 148 8.04 11.11 -18.69
C HIS A 148 9.25 11.04 -19.64
N GLY A 149 9.73 9.86 -19.95
CA GLY A 149 10.87 9.64 -20.83
C GLY A 149 12.23 9.98 -20.22
N ASP A 150 12.27 10.16 -18.89
CA ASP A 150 13.46 10.58 -18.17
C ASP A 150 14.38 9.40 -17.80
N LEU A 151 13.83 8.18 -17.77
CA LEU A 151 14.51 6.99 -17.26
C LEU A 151 14.71 5.96 -18.36
N ASP A 152 15.73 6.16 -19.19
CA ASP A 152 16.18 5.10 -20.10
C ASP A 152 16.84 3.96 -19.33
N VAL A 153 17.09 2.85 -20.03
CA VAL A 153 17.68 1.64 -19.43
C VAL A 153 19.04 1.92 -18.79
N LYS A 154 19.86 2.76 -19.40
CA LYS A 154 21.20 3.10 -18.92
C LYS A 154 21.09 3.89 -17.61
N THR A 155 20.26 4.92 -17.59
CA THR A 155 20.00 5.74 -16.41
C THR A 155 19.51 4.89 -15.23
N GLN A 156 18.59 3.95 -15.46
CA GLN A 156 18.09 3.05 -14.42
C GLN A 156 19.23 2.21 -13.83
N HIS A 157 20.01 1.51 -14.66
CA HIS A 157 21.10 0.66 -14.20
C HIS A 157 22.23 1.45 -13.50
N GLU A 158 22.65 2.57 -14.08
CA GLU A 158 23.73 3.41 -13.50
C GLU A 158 23.30 3.99 -12.16
N TRP A 159 22.05 4.42 -12.05
CA TRP A 159 21.52 4.92 -10.79
C TRP A 159 21.48 3.83 -9.72
N ILE A 160 20.95 2.63 -10.02
CA ILE A 160 20.90 1.50 -9.08
C ILE A 160 22.31 1.12 -8.62
N ASN A 161 23.25 1.00 -9.55
CA ASN A 161 24.65 0.71 -9.21
C ASN A 161 25.29 1.78 -8.33
N SER A 162 24.93 3.07 -8.55
CA SER A 162 25.44 4.17 -7.72
C SER A 162 24.97 4.10 -6.27
N LEU A 163 23.90 3.40 -6.00
CA LEU A 163 23.38 3.16 -4.65
C LEU A 163 24.05 1.96 -3.95
N GLY A 164 24.79 1.14 -4.69
CA GLY A 164 25.37 -0.10 -4.17
C GLY A 164 24.37 -1.25 -4.04
N THR A 165 23.29 -1.20 -4.81
CA THR A 165 22.16 -2.15 -4.79
C THR A 165 22.12 -2.95 -6.08
N GLU A 166 21.61 -4.19 -6.05
CA GLU A 166 21.45 -5.04 -7.23
C GLU A 166 20.19 -4.65 -8.03
N ALA A 167 20.29 -4.70 -9.37
CA ALA A 167 19.13 -4.63 -10.23
C ALA A 167 18.49 -6.01 -10.38
N MET A 168 17.17 -6.11 -10.25
CA MET A 168 16.36 -7.22 -10.75
C MET A 168 15.61 -6.74 -11.99
N VAL A 169 15.74 -7.47 -13.09
CA VAL A 169 15.19 -7.04 -14.38
C VAL A 169 14.03 -7.92 -14.80
N THR A 170 12.88 -7.31 -15.11
CA THR A 170 11.73 -8.01 -15.69
C THR A 170 11.69 -7.80 -17.19
N VAL A 171 11.81 -8.88 -17.97
CA VAL A 171 11.83 -8.81 -19.44
C VAL A 171 10.42 -8.85 -20.03
N ASN A 172 10.27 -8.21 -21.18
CA ASN A 172 9.02 -8.09 -21.91
C ASN A 172 8.64 -9.41 -22.59
N VAL A 173 7.73 -10.17 -21.98
CA VAL A 173 7.10 -11.36 -22.58
C VAL A 173 5.76 -11.02 -23.23
N GLY A 174 5.14 -9.94 -22.81
CA GLY A 174 3.82 -9.53 -23.29
C GLY A 174 3.81 -9.20 -24.78
N SER A 175 4.78 -8.40 -25.22
CA SER A 175 4.91 -7.95 -26.61
C SER A 175 6.31 -8.16 -27.22
N GLY A 176 7.30 -8.51 -26.39
CA GLY A 176 8.67 -8.72 -26.82
C GLY A 176 8.97 -10.14 -27.32
N THR A 177 10.24 -10.39 -27.61
CA THR A 177 10.73 -11.67 -28.11
C THR A 177 11.90 -12.18 -27.28
N PRO A 178 12.19 -13.51 -27.32
CA PRO A 178 13.38 -14.07 -26.68
C PRO A 178 14.70 -13.39 -27.10
N ALA A 179 14.80 -12.97 -28.37
CA ALA A 179 15.97 -12.28 -28.90
C ALA A 179 16.18 -10.90 -28.28
N VAL A 180 15.10 -10.13 -28.08
CA VAL A 180 15.18 -8.81 -27.41
C VAL A 180 15.63 -8.96 -25.95
N ALA A 181 15.13 -9.97 -25.23
CA ALA A 181 15.55 -10.25 -23.87
C ALA A 181 17.03 -10.69 -23.80
N ALA A 182 17.45 -11.58 -24.70
CA ALA A 182 18.84 -12.03 -24.79
C ALA A 182 19.82 -10.88 -25.11
N GLU A 183 19.43 -9.95 -26.01
CA GLU A 183 20.23 -8.76 -26.28
C GLU A 183 20.32 -7.83 -25.05
N TRP A 184 19.27 -7.76 -24.20
CA TRP A 184 19.36 -7.00 -22.96
C TRP A 184 20.37 -7.63 -21.99
N VAL A 185 20.33 -8.95 -21.81
CA VAL A 185 21.35 -9.66 -21.00
C VAL A 185 22.76 -9.36 -21.52
N LYS A 186 22.97 -9.46 -22.83
CA LYS A 186 24.26 -9.17 -23.45
C LYS A 186 24.71 -7.73 -23.23
N TRP A 187 23.82 -6.78 -23.45
CA TRP A 187 24.11 -5.37 -23.23
C TRP A 187 24.43 -5.11 -21.76
N ALA A 188 23.60 -5.56 -20.83
CA ALA A 188 23.78 -5.31 -19.40
C ALA A 188 25.04 -5.98 -18.84
N ASN A 189 25.23 -7.29 -19.12
CA ASN A 189 26.28 -8.08 -18.46
C ASN A 189 27.60 -8.15 -19.22
N GLN A 190 27.56 -8.15 -20.57
CA GLN A 190 28.79 -8.25 -21.36
C GLN A 190 29.30 -6.87 -21.82
N THR A 191 28.41 -5.97 -22.27
CA THR A 191 28.79 -4.66 -22.79
C THR A 191 29.03 -3.67 -21.65
N GLN A 192 28.02 -3.45 -20.78
CA GLN A 192 28.10 -2.49 -19.69
C GLN A 192 28.71 -3.07 -18.39
N ARG A 193 28.69 -4.40 -18.25
CA ARG A 193 29.22 -5.14 -17.09
C ARG A 193 28.53 -4.79 -15.78
N TYR A 194 27.23 -4.57 -15.81
CA TYR A 194 26.44 -4.30 -14.61
C TYR A 194 26.29 -5.52 -13.70
N GLY A 195 26.46 -6.75 -14.22
CA GLY A 195 26.42 -7.99 -13.44
C GLY A 195 25.02 -8.32 -12.92
N VAL A 196 23.99 -8.04 -13.68
CA VAL A 196 22.61 -8.35 -13.31
C VAL A 196 22.41 -9.87 -13.25
N ARG A 197 22.05 -10.37 -12.06
CA ARG A 197 21.88 -11.80 -11.81
C ARG A 197 20.44 -12.25 -11.99
N TYR A 198 19.47 -11.48 -11.47
CA TYR A 198 18.04 -11.85 -11.43
C TYR A 198 17.29 -11.29 -12.63
N TRP A 199 16.71 -12.18 -13.44
CA TRP A 199 15.91 -11.83 -14.59
C TRP A 199 14.56 -12.52 -14.52
N GLU A 200 13.52 -11.74 -14.37
CA GLU A 200 12.14 -12.18 -14.28
C GLU A 200 11.49 -12.17 -15.67
N ILE A 201 10.78 -13.21 -16.02
CA ILE A 201 10.23 -13.40 -17.37
C ILE A 201 8.72 -13.06 -17.34
N GLY A 202 8.38 -11.82 -17.69
CA GLY A 202 7.02 -11.28 -17.72
C GLY A 202 6.50 -10.77 -16.40
N ASN A 203 5.38 -10.03 -16.45
CA ASN A 203 4.69 -9.43 -15.32
C ASN A 203 3.20 -9.71 -15.40
N GLU A 204 2.60 -10.34 -14.39
CA GLU A 204 1.15 -10.51 -14.20
C GLU A 204 0.35 -10.98 -15.43
N LEU A 205 0.96 -11.76 -16.34
CA LEU A 205 0.30 -12.22 -17.57
C LEU A 205 -0.95 -13.09 -17.33
N ASN A 206 -1.19 -13.48 -16.09
CA ASN A 206 -2.45 -14.09 -15.63
C ASN A 206 -3.62 -13.08 -15.56
N GLY A 207 -3.32 -11.77 -15.52
CA GLY A 207 -4.31 -10.69 -15.46
C GLY A 207 -4.72 -10.20 -16.84
N ASP A 208 -6.00 -9.96 -17.05
CA ASP A 208 -6.55 -9.52 -18.34
C ASP A 208 -6.25 -8.04 -18.66
N TRP A 209 -5.65 -7.32 -17.72
CA TRP A 209 -5.15 -5.95 -17.89
C TRP A 209 -3.75 -5.88 -18.49
N GLU A 210 -3.02 -7.01 -18.56
CA GLU A 210 -1.66 -7.05 -19.06
C GLU A 210 -1.58 -7.21 -20.58
N LEU A 211 -0.67 -6.48 -21.20
CA LEU A 211 -0.33 -6.71 -22.60
C LEU A 211 0.27 -8.10 -22.74
N GLY A 212 -0.23 -8.87 -23.71
CA GLY A 212 0.18 -10.26 -23.93
C GLY A 212 -0.68 -11.30 -23.19
N HIS A 213 -1.59 -10.88 -22.29
CA HIS A 213 -2.62 -11.79 -21.77
C HIS A 213 -3.54 -12.29 -22.91
N ARG A 214 -3.94 -11.39 -23.83
CA ARG A 214 -4.66 -11.79 -25.04
C ARG A 214 -3.68 -12.12 -26.14
N LEU A 215 -3.82 -13.33 -26.67
CA LEU A 215 -3.01 -13.83 -27.78
C LEU A 215 -3.55 -13.34 -29.13
N PRO A 216 -2.73 -13.36 -30.21
CA PRO A 216 -3.14 -12.91 -31.53
C PRO A 216 -4.37 -13.61 -32.09
N ASP A 217 -4.65 -14.86 -31.69
CA ASP A 217 -5.83 -15.63 -32.08
C ASP A 217 -7.08 -15.31 -31.25
N GLY A 218 -6.98 -14.38 -30.29
CA GLY A 218 -8.04 -13.95 -29.40
C GLY A 218 -8.22 -14.82 -28.14
N SER A 219 -7.45 -15.89 -27.97
CA SER A 219 -7.44 -16.69 -26.75
C SER A 219 -6.71 -15.93 -25.62
N SER A 220 -6.82 -16.42 -24.38
CA SER A 220 -6.12 -15.85 -23.24
C SER A 220 -4.86 -16.66 -22.95
N MET A 221 -3.84 -16.00 -22.44
CA MET A 221 -2.66 -16.63 -21.84
C MET A 221 -3.11 -17.57 -20.71
N ASP A 222 -2.59 -18.78 -20.70
CA ASP A 222 -2.71 -19.73 -19.60
C ASP A 222 -1.32 -20.19 -19.14
N GLY A 223 -1.27 -20.96 -18.05
CA GLY A 223 -0.01 -21.40 -17.47
C GLY A 223 0.83 -22.27 -18.40
N THR A 224 0.21 -23.05 -19.29
CA THR A 224 0.91 -23.89 -20.26
C THR A 224 1.59 -23.04 -21.35
N ILE A 225 0.85 -22.09 -21.92
CA ILE A 225 1.37 -21.17 -22.95
C ILE A 225 2.45 -20.27 -22.35
N TYR A 226 2.21 -19.74 -21.14
CA TYR A 226 3.23 -18.97 -20.43
C TYR A 226 4.51 -19.78 -20.25
N THR A 227 4.42 -21.02 -19.74
CA THR A 227 5.58 -21.87 -19.51
C THR A 227 6.36 -22.18 -20.79
N GLN A 228 5.68 -22.41 -21.90
CA GLN A 228 6.33 -22.59 -23.21
C GLN A 228 7.15 -21.34 -23.58
N ARG A 229 6.56 -20.15 -23.46
CA ARG A 229 7.28 -18.88 -23.70
C ARG A 229 8.44 -18.69 -22.74
N PHE A 230 8.23 -18.96 -21.45
CA PHE A 230 9.28 -18.90 -20.44
C PHE A 230 10.51 -19.72 -20.87
N VAL A 231 10.33 -20.97 -21.28
CA VAL A 231 11.42 -21.85 -21.71
C VAL A 231 12.15 -21.31 -22.95
N GLU A 232 11.41 -20.71 -23.92
CA GLU A 232 12.01 -20.09 -25.09
C GLU A 232 12.87 -18.87 -24.71
N PHE A 233 12.39 -18.01 -23.83
CA PHE A 233 13.13 -16.85 -23.31
C PHE A 233 14.36 -17.31 -22.52
N ALA A 234 14.18 -18.23 -21.58
CA ALA A 234 15.25 -18.77 -20.77
C ALA A 234 16.39 -19.35 -21.62
N LYS A 235 16.04 -20.14 -22.62
CA LYS A 235 17.04 -20.71 -23.56
C LYS A 235 17.82 -19.64 -24.30
N ALA A 236 17.18 -18.58 -24.77
CA ALA A 236 17.83 -17.50 -25.49
C ALA A 236 18.76 -16.68 -24.57
N MET A 237 18.30 -16.39 -23.36
CA MET A 237 19.02 -15.59 -22.37
C MET A 237 20.23 -16.35 -21.79
N HIS A 238 20.08 -17.64 -21.40
CA HIS A 238 21.18 -18.49 -20.95
C HIS A 238 22.22 -18.79 -22.06
N ALA A 239 21.85 -18.72 -23.33
CA ALA A 239 22.83 -18.82 -24.42
C ALA A 239 23.80 -17.62 -24.44
N ILE A 240 23.43 -16.49 -23.86
CA ILE A 240 24.25 -15.28 -23.71
C ILE A 240 25.06 -15.33 -22.41
N ASP A 241 24.39 -15.63 -21.31
CA ASP A 241 24.98 -15.64 -19.95
C ASP A 241 24.38 -16.83 -19.17
N PRO A 242 25.11 -17.94 -19.00
CA PRO A 242 24.59 -19.12 -18.32
C PRO A 242 24.52 -18.97 -16.80
N ASP A 243 25.12 -17.92 -16.22
CA ASP A 243 25.21 -17.72 -14.77
C ASP A 243 24.08 -16.86 -14.21
N ILE A 244 23.18 -16.34 -15.07
CA ILE A 244 22.00 -15.58 -14.63
C ILE A 244 20.93 -16.52 -14.08
N LEU A 245 20.13 -15.99 -13.14
CA LEU A 245 18.99 -16.67 -12.55
C LEU A 245 17.69 -16.22 -13.22
N LEU A 246 16.90 -17.18 -13.68
CA LEU A 246 15.67 -16.94 -14.43
C LEU A 246 14.45 -17.45 -13.68
N GLY A 247 13.42 -16.61 -13.59
CA GLY A 247 12.19 -17.00 -12.90
C GLY A 247 10.96 -16.21 -13.33
N GLY A 248 9.87 -16.50 -12.66
CA GLY A 248 8.54 -15.97 -12.90
C GLY A 248 7.51 -16.80 -12.11
N PRO A 249 6.19 -16.72 -12.42
CA PRO A 249 5.55 -15.94 -13.48
C PRO A 249 5.17 -14.51 -13.05
N ALA A 250 5.60 -14.04 -11.88
CA ALA A 250 5.17 -12.76 -11.32
C ALA A 250 3.63 -12.63 -11.32
N CYS A 251 2.92 -13.66 -10.82
CA CYS A 251 1.46 -13.70 -10.87
C CYS A 251 0.84 -12.69 -9.91
N SER A 252 -0.26 -12.06 -10.32
CA SER A 252 -0.90 -10.91 -9.66
C SER A 252 -1.60 -11.22 -8.34
N ASP A 253 -1.66 -12.49 -7.93
CA ASP A 253 -2.43 -12.87 -6.76
C ASP A 253 -1.86 -14.10 -6.03
N LEU A 254 -2.27 -14.25 -4.76
CA LEU A 254 -1.94 -15.41 -3.94
C LEU A 254 -2.71 -16.69 -4.34
N ALA A 255 -3.50 -16.68 -5.43
CA ALA A 255 -4.04 -17.89 -6.04
C ALA A 255 -2.97 -18.68 -6.79
N LEU A 256 -1.82 -18.04 -7.09
CA LEU A 256 -0.63 -18.64 -7.68
C LEU A 256 -0.86 -19.14 -9.11
N SER A 257 -1.61 -18.34 -9.90
CA SER A 257 -1.85 -18.66 -11.31
C SER A 257 -0.55 -18.82 -12.06
N PHE A 258 -0.46 -19.87 -12.92
CA PHE A 258 0.69 -20.24 -13.73
C PHE A 258 1.89 -20.88 -12.99
N VAL A 259 1.93 -20.78 -11.65
CA VAL A 259 3.07 -21.29 -10.86
C VAL A 259 3.18 -22.82 -10.93
N GLU A 260 2.05 -23.54 -10.83
CA GLU A 260 2.07 -25.00 -10.87
C GLU A 260 2.55 -25.51 -12.24
N GLU A 261 2.07 -24.91 -13.34
CA GLU A 261 2.48 -25.25 -14.70
C GLU A 261 3.96 -24.94 -14.92
N LEU A 262 4.43 -23.77 -14.47
CA LEU A 262 5.84 -23.40 -14.59
C LEU A 262 6.76 -24.40 -13.89
N LEU A 263 6.47 -24.78 -12.66
CA LEU A 263 7.27 -25.74 -11.89
C LEU A 263 7.22 -27.16 -12.48
N ARG A 264 6.07 -27.55 -13.06
CA ARG A 264 5.89 -28.87 -13.67
C ARG A 264 6.60 -29.00 -15.01
N ASP A 265 6.50 -27.99 -15.87
CA ASP A 265 6.86 -28.07 -17.28
C ASP A 265 8.08 -27.18 -17.65
N GLY A 266 8.50 -26.25 -16.78
CA GLY A 266 9.63 -25.35 -16.99
C GLY A 266 11.00 -26.03 -16.83
N GLY A 267 11.06 -27.14 -16.11
CA GLY A 267 12.27 -27.95 -15.95
C GLY A 267 13.42 -27.18 -15.30
N ASP A 268 14.66 -27.48 -15.80
CA ASP A 268 15.89 -26.88 -15.27
C ASP A 268 16.04 -25.39 -15.59
N ALA A 269 15.13 -24.82 -16.38
CA ALA A 269 15.15 -23.39 -16.72
C ALA A 269 14.60 -22.48 -15.62
N VAL A 270 13.99 -23.02 -14.56
CA VAL A 270 13.39 -22.26 -13.46
C VAL A 270 14.36 -22.22 -12.29
N ASP A 271 14.93 -21.05 -12.00
CA ASP A 271 15.80 -20.82 -10.84
C ASP A 271 15.06 -20.21 -9.67
N PHE A 272 14.00 -19.47 -9.94
CA PHE A 272 13.12 -18.93 -8.89
C PHE A 272 11.65 -18.85 -9.33
N VAL A 273 10.76 -18.89 -8.35
CA VAL A 273 9.34 -18.57 -8.51
C VAL A 273 9.11 -17.17 -7.97
N SER A 274 8.45 -16.30 -8.74
CA SER A 274 8.03 -14.98 -8.26
C SER A 274 6.51 -14.83 -8.27
N ILE A 275 5.99 -14.16 -7.22
CA ILE A 275 4.57 -13.87 -7.05
C ILE A 275 4.38 -12.42 -6.58
N HIS A 276 3.17 -11.87 -6.82
CA HIS A 276 2.78 -10.57 -6.30
C HIS A 276 1.74 -10.72 -5.19
N ALA A 277 1.76 -9.84 -4.20
CA ALA A 277 0.93 -9.99 -3.03
C ALA A 277 0.36 -8.66 -2.51
N TYR A 278 -0.96 -8.51 -2.64
CA TYR A 278 -1.75 -7.41 -2.11
C TYR A 278 -2.94 -7.98 -1.34
N PRO A 279 -2.73 -8.60 -0.16
CA PRO A 279 -3.71 -9.49 0.45
C PRO A 279 -4.91 -8.79 1.07
N VAL A 280 -4.80 -7.49 1.38
CA VAL A 280 -5.89 -6.76 2.04
C VAL A 280 -6.90 -6.28 1.01
N GLY A 281 -8.13 -6.75 1.12
CA GLY A 281 -9.21 -6.34 0.22
C GLY A 281 -9.54 -4.85 0.36
N VAL A 282 -9.87 -4.20 -0.77
CA VAL A 282 -10.15 -2.76 -0.86
C VAL A 282 -11.23 -2.25 0.12
N ASN A 283 -12.13 -3.13 0.55
CA ASN A 283 -13.21 -2.79 1.49
C ASN A 283 -12.90 -3.17 2.94
N THR A 284 -11.72 -3.70 3.23
CA THR A 284 -11.32 -4.08 4.59
C THR A 284 -11.03 -2.82 5.41
N ARG A 285 -11.80 -2.62 6.50
CA ARG A 285 -11.73 -1.41 7.31
C ARG A 285 -11.00 -1.60 8.64
N GLN A 286 -11.25 -2.72 9.31
CA GLN A 286 -10.71 -2.97 10.64
C GLN A 286 -9.22 -3.36 10.55
N SER A 287 -8.39 -2.74 11.38
CA SER A 287 -6.94 -3.03 11.41
C SER A 287 -6.66 -4.50 11.73
N ALA A 288 -7.43 -5.12 12.62
CA ALA A 288 -7.29 -6.54 12.94
C ALA A 288 -7.45 -7.45 11.71
N ASP A 289 -8.44 -7.15 10.83
CA ASP A 289 -8.67 -7.91 9.60
C ASP A 289 -7.52 -7.71 8.58
N LYS A 290 -6.94 -6.50 8.56
CA LYS A 290 -5.78 -6.20 7.70
C LYS A 290 -4.54 -7.00 8.15
N PHE A 291 -4.29 -7.07 9.45
CA PHE A 291 -3.21 -7.89 10.00
C PHE A 291 -3.47 -9.39 9.79
N ALA A 292 -4.72 -9.83 9.93
CA ALA A 292 -5.09 -11.24 9.69
C ALA A 292 -4.86 -11.68 8.23
N ALA A 293 -4.98 -10.77 7.26
CA ALA A 293 -4.75 -11.06 5.85
C ALA A 293 -3.31 -11.52 5.55
N ILE A 294 -2.34 -11.21 6.41
CA ILE A 294 -0.95 -11.67 6.30
C ILE A 294 -0.85 -13.20 6.31
N LEU A 295 -1.79 -13.89 6.96
CA LEU A 295 -1.78 -15.35 7.03
C LEU A 295 -1.99 -16.03 5.65
N GLU A 296 -2.54 -15.32 4.66
CA GLU A 296 -2.71 -15.87 3.31
C GLU A 296 -1.35 -16.10 2.64
N LEU A 297 -0.32 -15.30 2.98
CA LEU A 297 1.04 -15.51 2.50
C LEU A 297 1.57 -16.90 2.89
N ARG A 298 1.42 -17.30 4.17
CA ARG A 298 1.87 -18.61 4.64
C ARG A 298 1.29 -19.75 3.80
N LYS A 299 -0.01 -19.67 3.52
CA LYS A 299 -0.69 -20.67 2.70
C LYS A 299 -0.15 -20.72 1.27
N ALA A 300 0.14 -19.55 0.71
CA ALA A 300 0.71 -19.45 -0.64
C ALA A 300 2.11 -20.07 -0.70
N ILE A 301 3.00 -19.68 0.22
CA ILE A 301 4.38 -20.20 0.28
C ILE A 301 4.39 -21.72 0.50
N HIS A 302 3.58 -22.23 1.43
CA HIS A 302 3.48 -23.69 1.64
C HIS A 302 3.02 -24.43 0.39
N ARG A 303 2.10 -23.83 -0.40
CA ARG A 303 1.65 -24.43 -1.66
C ARG A 303 2.77 -24.44 -2.71
N VAL A 304 3.52 -23.34 -2.85
CA VAL A 304 4.65 -23.26 -3.78
C VAL A 304 5.70 -24.30 -3.41
N ARG A 305 6.09 -24.40 -2.13
CA ARG A 305 7.06 -25.43 -1.67
C ARG A 305 6.54 -26.85 -1.92
N GLY A 306 5.24 -27.07 -1.73
CA GLY A 306 4.62 -28.36 -2.06
C GLY A 306 4.73 -28.71 -3.56
N TRP A 307 4.59 -27.74 -4.45
CA TRP A 307 4.79 -27.94 -5.89
C TRP A 307 6.26 -28.10 -6.26
N ILE A 308 7.19 -27.34 -5.66
CA ILE A 308 8.62 -27.55 -5.85
C ILE A 308 8.98 -28.98 -5.47
N SER A 309 8.60 -29.44 -4.27
CA SER A 309 8.88 -30.80 -3.81
C SER A 309 8.26 -31.88 -4.70
N LYS A 310 7.11 -31.60 -5.32
CA LYS A 310 6.39 -32.53 -6.20
C LYS A 310 7.00 -32.63 -7.58
N TYR A 311 7.38 -31.50 -8.17
CA TYR A 311 7.77 -31.42 -9.58
C TYR A 311 9.27 -31.27 -9.79
N GLN A 312 10.00 -30.75 -8.80
CA GLN A 312 11.44 -30.49 -8.83
C GLN A 312 12.14 -31.05 -7.57
N PRO A 313 11.94 -32.35 -7.23
CA PRO A 313 12.38 -32.92 -5.96
C PRO A 313 13.90 -32.88 -5.74
N GLU A 314 14.68 -32.87 -6.81
CA GLU A 314 16.15 -32.79 -6.75
C GLU A 314 16.65 -31.37 -6.54
N ARG A 315 15.77 -30.34 -6.69
CA ARG A 315 16.11 -28.91 -6.63
C ARG A 315 15.33 -28.16 -5.56
N THR A 316 14.84 -28.85 -4.53
CA THR A 316 14.02 -28.25 -3.45
C THR A 316 14.72 -27.12 -2.70
N ASP A 317 16.05 -27.18 -2.59
CA ASP A 317 16.88 -26.20 -1.90
C ASP A 317 17.57 -25.21 -2.88
N GLU A 318 17.34 -25.35 -4.20
CA GLU A 318 17.95 -24.52 -5.23
C GLU A 318 16.95 -23.49 -5.78
N ILE A 319 15.67 -23.86 -5.92
CA ILE A 319 14.64 -22.97 -6.46
C ILE A 319 14.21 -21.98 -5.40
N GLU A 320 14.56 -20.72 -5.63
CA GLU A 320 14.20 -19.59 -4.73
C GLU A 320 12.71 -19.22 -4.86
N ILE A 321 12.14 -18.69 -3.77
CA ILE A 321 10.78 -18.12 -3.74
C ILE A 321 10.88 -16.63 -3.50
N GLY A 322 10.42 -15.81 -4.45
CA GLY A 322 10.41 -14.37 -4.39
C GLY A 322 9.03 -13.76 -4.37
N ILE A 323 8.90 -12.62 -3.70
CA ILE A 323 7.71 -11.76 -3.75
C ILE A 323 8.12 -10.48 -4.48
N SER A 324 8.06 -10.49 -5.82
CA SER A 324 8.61 -9.40 -6.64
C SER A 324 7.77 -8.12 -6.65
N GLU A 325 6.53 -8.20 -6.15
CA GLU A 325 5.73 -7.02 -5.75
C GLU A 325 4.90 -7.33 -4.49
N TRP A 326 4.88 -6.38 -3.56
CA TRP A 326 3.98 -6.46 -2.43
C TRP A 326 3.67 -5.08 -1.82
N ASN A 327 2.46 -4.94 -1.31
CA ASN A 327 2.07 -3.87 -0.41
C ASN A 327 0.83 -4.33 0.39
N ILE A 328 0.38 -3.53 1.36
CA ILE A 328 -0.80 -3.84 2.18
C ILE A 328 -2.03 -4.11 1.29
N LYS A 329 -2.24 -3.30 0.25
CA LYS A 329 -3.32 -3.48 -0.74
C LYS A 329 -2.96 -2.88 -2.09
N VAL A 330 -3.71 -3.28 -3.12
CA VAL A 330 -3.53 -2.77 -4.49
C VAL A 330 -4.00 -1.33 -4.67
N ASN A 331 -4.99 -0.87 -3.89
CA ASN A 331 -5.48 0.50 -3.98
C ASN A 331 -4.67 1.43 -3.09
N GLU A 332 -4.30 2.56 -3.66
CA GLU A 332 -3.71 3.67 -2.92
C GLU A 332 -4.76 4.34 -2.05
N ASP A 333 -4.55 4.32 -0.75
CA ASP A 333 -5.42 5.02 0.20
C ASP A 333 -4.68 5.29 1.52
N ARG A 334 -5.44 5.66 2.56
CA ARG A 334 -4.91 5.89 3.91
C ARG A 334 -4.03 4.73 4.43
N ASP A 335 -4.36 3.49 4.08
CA ASP A 335 -3.63 2.33 4.59
C ASP A 335 -2.22 2.21 4.03
N THR A 336 -1.93 2.81 2.87
CA THR A 336 -0.56 2.88 2.31
C THR A 336 0.23 4.10 2.76
N ALA A 337 -0.42 5.06 3.46
CA ALA A 337 0.20 6.32 3.87
C ALA A 337 0.33 6.48 5.39
N GLU A 338 -0.60 5.96 6.18
CA GLU A 338 -0.64 6.09 7.64
C GLU A 338 0.33 5.11 8.34
N LEU A 339 0.43 5.22 9.66
CA LEU A 339 1.33 4.40 10.49
C LEU A 339 1.05 2.89 10.36
N ILE A 340 -0.20 2.49 10.05
CA ILE A 340 -0.54 1.08 9.82
C ILE A 340 0.30 0.43 8.74
N SER A 341 0.70 1.18 7.71
CA SER A 341 1.58 0.67 6.65
C SER A 341 2.91 0.15 7.21
N ALA A 342 3.50 0.85 8.18
CA ALA A 342 4.73 0.41 8.83
C ALA A 342 4.53 -0.88 9.63
N LEU A 343 3.53 -0.92 10.52
CA LEU A 343 3.28 -2.09 11.37
C LEU A 343 2.96 -3.33 10.54
N TRP A 344 2.10 -3.15 9.55
CA TRP A 344 1.73 -4.22 8.63
C TRP A 344 2.94 -4.75 7.87
N SER A 345 3.76 -3.84 7.31
CA SER A 345 4.98 -4.21 6.58
C SER A 345 6.01 -4.91 7.48
N ALA A 346 6.18 -4.45 8.72
CA ALA A 346 7.08 -5.10 9.66
C ALA A 346 6.67 -6.54 9.98
N ILE A 347 5.36 -6.81 10.13
CA ILE A 347 4.85 -8.17 10.33
C ILE A 347 4.96 -8.99 9.04
N TRP A 348 4.67 -8.39 7.88
CA TRP A 348 4.75 -9.03 6.58
C TRP A 348 6.16 -9.54 6.30
N ILE A 349 7.19 -8.70 6.50
CA ILE A 349 8.60 -9.08 6.33
C ILE A 349 8.98 -10.19 7.32
N GLY A 350 8.54 -10.08 8.58
CA GLY A 350 8.78 -11.11 9.58
C GLY A 350 8.20 -12.47 9.19
N VAL A 351 7.00 -12.49 8.60
CA VAL A 351 6.38 -13.71 8.09
C VAL A 351 7.11 -14.23 6.85
N MET A 352 7.56 -13.36 5.94
CA MET A 352 8.42 -13.78 4.82
C MET A 352 9.69 -14.46 5.32
N PHE A 353 10.33 -13.89 6.34
CA PHE A 353 11.51 -14.50 6.97
C PHE A 353 11.20 -15.87 7.57
N GLU A 354 10.14 -15.98 8.39
CA GLU A 354 9.72 -17.26 9.00
C GLU A 354 9.45 -18.35 7.98
N GLU A 355 8.83 -17.97 6.87
CA GLU A 355 8.49 -18.89 5.78
C GLU A 355 9.67 -19.14 4.81
N GLY A 356 10.82 -18.50 5.03
CA GLY A 356 12.01 -18.67 4.20
C GLY A 356 11.80 -18.19 2.77
N VAL A 357 11.16 -17.04 2.59
CA VAL A 357 11.17 -16.31 1.31
C VAL A 357 12.59 -15.83 1.05
N ASP A 358 13.08 -15.98 -0.17
CA ASP A 358 14.47 -15.70 -0.50
C ASP A 358 14.73 -14.25 -0.86
N PHE A 359 13.76 -13.58 -1.49
CA PHE A 359 13.82 -12.15 -1.79
C PHE A 359 12.41 -11.53 -1.91
N ALA A 360 12.32 -10.21 -1.71
CA ALA A 360 11.07 -9.51 -1.86
C ALA A 360 11.27 -8.05 -2.26
N ASN A 361 10.38 -7.51 -3.10
CA ASN A 361 10.43 -6.14 -3.59
C ASN A 361 9.10 -5.43 -3.26
N GLN A 362 9.17 -4.42 -2.41
CA GLN A 362 8.02 -3.58 -2.07
C GLN A 362 7.56 -2.79 -3.30
N TRP A 363 6.26 -2.65 -3.52
CA TRP A 363 5.66 -1.80 -4.52
C TRP A 363 5.24 -0.48 -3.88
N ASP A 364 5.85 0.67 -4.15
CA ASP A 364 7.00 0.90 -4.99
C ASP A 364 7.88 2.03 -4.39
N LEU A 365 8.90 2.46 -5.09
CA LEU A 365 9.82 3.48 -4.61
C LEU A 365 9.21 4.89 -4.71
N THR A 366 8.54 5.18 -5.84
CA THR A 366 8.00 6.51 -6.15
C THR A 366 6.61 6.42 -6.78
N THR A 367 5.61 6.99 -6.16
CA THR A 367 4.28 7.19 -6.72
C THR A 367 3.85 8.64 -6.49
N TYR A 368 3.35 9.28 -7.54
CA TYR A 368 2.98 10.70 -7.56
C TYR A 368 1.46 10.85 -7.48
N THR A 369 0.87 10.48 -6.35
CA THR A 369 -0.56 10.66 -6.14
C THR A 369 -0.85 11.58 -4.97
N GLU A 370 -1.93 12.33 -5.06
CA GLU A 370 -2.41 13.20 -3.97
C GLU A 370 -2.75 12.42 -2.69
N GLY A 371 -2.89 11.09 -2.77
CA GLY A 371 -3.16 10.22 -1.62
C GLY A 371 -1.90 9.64 -0.97
N GLY A 372 -0.70 10.00 -1.45
CA GLY A 372 0.58 9.49 -0.99
C GLY A 372 1.00 8.17 -1.66
N GLY A 373 0.15 7.55 -2.47
CA GLY A 373 0.47 6.38 -3.29
C GLY A 373 0.98 5.17 -2.52
N HIS A 374 1.44 4.17 -3.26
CA HIS A 374 2.08 2.96 -2.72
C HIS A 374 3.52 3.19 -2.27
N SER A 375 4.14 4.30 -2.69
CA SER A 375 5.57 4.53 -2.52
C SER A 375 6.02 4.51 -1.06
N ALA A 376 7.29 4.12 -0.86
CA ALA A 376 7.95 4.25 0.43
C ALA A 376 8.22 5.72 0.83
N PHE A 377 8.10 6.64 -0.13
CA PHE A 377 8.36 8.08 0.06
C PHE A 377 7.14 8.92 -0.31
N TYR A 378 6.94 9.99 0.44
CA TYR A 378 6.10 11.11 0.02
C TYR A 378 6.92 12.06 -0.85
N ILE A 379 6.36 12.45 -1.99
CA ILE A 379 7.02 13.32 -2.96
C ILE A 379 6.12 14.52 -3.23
N ASP A 380 6.60 15.71 -2.89
CA ASP A 380 6.01 16.97 -3.29
C ASP A 380 6.75 17.50 -4.54
N GLU A 381 6.13 17.30 -5.70
CA GLU A 381 6.71 17.77 -6.97
C GLU A 381 6.79 19.29 -7.08
N GLY A 382 5.97 20.03 -6.33
CA GLY A 382 5.94 21.49 -6.39
C GLY A 382 7.19 22.13 -5.86
N ASN A 383 7.78 21.56 -4.82
CA ASN A 383 9.02 22.03 -4.19
C ASN A 383 10.16 21.01 -4.23
N MET A 384 9.94 19.87 -4.88
CA MET A 384 10.89 18.75 -5.00
C MET A 384 11.33 18.19 -3.65
N SER A 385 10.49 18.29 -2.62
CA SER A 385 10.76 17.66 -1.32
C SER A 385 10.38 16.18 -1.35
N VAL A 386 11.21 15.39 -0.67
CA VAL A 386 11.04 13.95 -0.53
C VAL A 386 11.16 13.60 0.94
N LEU A 387 10.12 12.96 1.50
CA LEU A 387 10.09 12.55 2.89
C LEU A 387 9.80 11.04 2.98
N PRO A 388 10.53 10.28 3.82
CA PRO A 388 10.17 8.89 4.09
C PRO A 388 8.75 8.78 4.64
N LYS A 389 7.94 7.85 4.12
CA LYS A 389 6.66 7.47 4.74
C LYS A 389 6.90 6.41 5.83
N SER A 390 5.85 6.07 6.54
CA SER A 390 5.93 5.09 7.65
C SER A 390 6.49 3.75 7.20
N GLN A 391 6.12 3.28 6.02
CA GLN A 391 6.58 2.00 5.46
C GLN A 391 8.10 1.95 5.26
N TYR A 392 8.72 3.05 4.83
CA TYR A 392 10.18 3.16 4.71
C TYR A 392 10.88 2.77 6.02
N TRP A 393 10.36 3.23 7.16
CA TRP A 393 11.00 2.95 8.46
C TRP A 393 10.88 1.49 8.89
N ALA A 394 9.80 0.80 8.50
CA ALA A 394 9.71 -0.64 8.71
C ALA A 394 10.74 -1.41 7.87
N LEU A 395 10.89 -1.04 6.59
CA LEU A 395 11.90 -1.60 5.69
C LEU A 395 13.33 -1.33 6.23
N TRP A 396 13.57 -0.10 6.65
CA TRP A 396 14.86 0.31 7.25
C TRP A 396 15.19 -0.48 8.52
N MET A 397 14.21 -0.66 9.43
CA MET A 397 14.42 -1.43 10.68
C MET A 397 14.75 -2.89 10.39
N TRP A 398 14.08 -3.52 9.44
CA TRP A 398 14.39 -4.89 9.06
C TRP A 398 15.78 -4.99 8.42
N SER A 399 16.09 -4.10 7.50
CA SER A 399 17.38 -4.11 6.79
C SER A 399 18.56 -3.83 7.71
N ASN A 400 18.42 -2.90 8.67
CA ASN A 400 19.56 -2.40 9.45
C ASN A 400 19.66 -2.95 10.88
N LEU A 401 18.53 -3.37 11.48
CA LEU A 401 18.50 -3.76 12.88
C LEU A 401 18.31 -5.26 13.12
N MET A 402 17.82 -6.02 12.12
CA MET A 402 17.55 -7.44 12.29
C MET A 402 18.69 -8.31 11.76
N GLY A 403 18.91 -9.46 12.40
CA GLY A 403 19.96 -10.40 12.03
C GLY A 403 19.53 -11.45 11.01
N HIS A 404 20.48 -12.26 10.53
CA HIS A 404 20.27 -13.25 9.48
C HIS A 404 19.73 -14.60 9.97
N GLU A 405 19.77 -14.88 11.27
CA GLU A 405 19.34 -16.16 11.84
C GLU A 405 18.17 -15.92 12.78
N MET A 406 16.99 -16.39 12.41
CA MET A 406 15.84 -16.39 13.31
C MET A 406 16.00 -17.52 14.34
N VAL A 407 15.82 -17.17 15.62
CA VAL A 407 15.99 -18.12 16.70
C VAL A 407 14.65 -18.53 17.30
N LYS A 408 14.66 -19.67 17.96
CA LYS A 408 13.46 -20.22 18.59
C LYS A 408 12.95 -19.28 19.67
N SER A 409 11.74 -18.79 19.48
CA SER A 409 11.05 -17.94 20.46
C SER A 409 9.57 -18.30 20.59
N SER A 410 8.95 -17.87 21.66
CA SER A 410 7.52 -18.01 21.86
C SER A 410 6.97 -16.85 22.68
N LEU A 411 5.96 -16.18 22.14
CA LEU A 411 5.23 -15.11 22.80
C LEU A 411 3.92 -15.67 23.37
N SER A 412 3.57 -15.32 24.58
CA SER A 412 2.32 -15.68 25.25
C SER A 412 1.74 -14.47 25.96
N GLY A 413 0.42 -14.35 26.02
CA GLY A 413 -0.31 -13.23 26.64
C GLY A 413 -1.10 -12.44 25.60
N MET A 414 -0.90 -11.14 25.53
CA MET A 414 -1.67 -10.21 24.71
C MET A 414 -1.56 -10.51 23.21
N GLU A 415 -2.68 -10.80 22.54
CA GLU A 415 -2.72 -11.20 21.12
C GLU A 415 -2.33 -10.08 20.15
N SER A 416 -2.49 -8.82 20.56
CA SER A 416 -2.10 -7.67 19.74
C SER A 416 -0.58 -7.50 19.62
N VAL A 417 0.21 -8.17 20.46
CA VAL A 417 1.68 -8.15 20.37
C VAL A 417 2.16 -9.24 19.41
N LYS A 418 3.04 -8.88 18.49
CA LYS A 418 3.77 -9.81 17.61
C LYS A 418 5.25 -9.71 17.89
N SER A 419 6.00 -10.80 17.66
CA SER A 419 7.44 -10.82 17.93
C SER A 419 8.19 -11.58 16.84
N PHE A 420 9.36 -11.04 16.47
CA PHE A 420 10.35 -11.71 15.65
C PHE A 420 11.70 -11.58 16.34
N VAL A 421 12.42 -12.68 16.48
CA VAL A 421 13.68 -12.70 17.19
C VAL A 421 14.75 -13.28 16.29
N THR A 422 15.75 -12.47 16.01
CA THR A 422 16.89 -12.87 15.19
C THR A 422 18.20 -12.73 15.98
N ARG A 423 19.26 -13.33 15.47
CA ARG A 423 20.62 -13.13 15.94
C ARG A 423 21.56 -12.84 14.78
N SER A 424 22.64 -12.18 15.11
CA SER A 424 23.78 -11.90 14.23
C SER A 424 25.08 -12.18 14.97
N ASP A 425 26.21 -11.98 14.32
CA ASP A 425 27.54 -12.05 14.95
C ASP A 425 27.69 -11.04 16.10
N THR A 426 26.94 -9.94 16.07
CA THR A 426 27.04 -8.85 17.04
C THR A 426 26.11 -8.99 18.23
N GLY A 427 25.00 -9.71 18.10
CA GLY A 427 24.01 -9.78 19.18
C GLY A 427 22.70 -10.46 18.83
N LEU A 428 21.75 -10.31 19.74
CA LEU A 428 20.36 -10.73 19.61
C LEU A 428 19.51 -9.50 19.28
N GLN A 429 18.63 -9.62 18.31
CA GLN A 429 17.70 -8.58 17.88
C GLN A 429 16.27 -9.07 18.10
N ILE A 430 15.46 -8.26 18.76
CA ILE A 430 14.09 -8.60 19.13
C ILE A 430 13.15 -7.51 18.63
N MET A 431 12.39 -7.81 17.58
CA MET A 431 11.33 -6.93 17.13
C MET A 431 10.02 -7.29 17.83
N LEU A 432 9.37 -6.30 18.44
CA LEU A 432 8.08 -6.38 19.09
C LEU A 432 7.14 -5.36 18.47
N ILE A 433 5.97 -5.80 18.01
CA ILE A 433 5.00 -4.94 17.34
C ILE A 433 3.70 -5.00 18.14
N ASN A 434 3.29 -3.84 18.68
CA ASN A 434 1.99 -3.71 19.32
C ASN A 434 0.97 -3.18 18.30
N THR A 435 0.03 -4.03 17.91
CA THR A 435 -1.02 -3.69 16.93
C THR A 435 -2.29 -3.13 17.57
N SER A 436 -2.34 -2.94 18.91
CA SER A 436 -3.45 -2.27 19.57
C SER A 436 -3.42 -0.77 19.31
N GLU A 437 -4.51 -0.22 18.84
CA GLU A 437 -4.70 1.22 18.65
C GLU A 437 -5.02 1.96 19.97
N SER A 438 -5.38 1.23 21.02
CA SER A 438 -5.84 1.81 22.30
C SER A 438 -4.90 1.54 23.46
N ASP A 439 -4.22 0.38 23.48
CA ASP A 439 -3.55 -0.12 24.67
C ASP A 439 -2.05 -0.23 24.50
N GLU A 440 -1.30 0.22 25.49
CA GLU A 440 0.10 -0.13 25.67
C GLU A 440 0.23 -1.62 26.05
N ALA A 441 1.41 -2.19 25.89
CA ALA A 441 1.68 -3.57 26.28
C ALA A 441 2.97 -3.71 27.08
N ASN A 442 2.89 -4.32 28.24
CA ASN A 442 4.04 -4.62 29.10
C ASN A 442 4.56 -6.03 28.80
N VAL A 443 5.74 -6.13 28.18
CA VAL A 443 6.34 -7.40 27.75
C VAL A 443 7.51 -7.76 28.66
N ALA A 444 7.41 -8.92 29.29
CA ALA A 444 8.49 -9.52 30.08
C ALA A 444 9.34 -10.46 29.22
N PHE A 445 10.64 -10.56 29.52
CA PHE A 445 11.58 -11.38 28.78
C PHE A 445 12.07 -12.58 29.62
N GLN A 446 12.17 -13.73 28.96
CA GLN A 446 12.84 -14.93 29.47
C GLN A 446 13.86 -15.42 28.46
N ILE A 447 15.08 -14.87 28.55
CA ILE A 447 16.18 -15.18 27.61
C ILE A 447 17.06 -16.26 28.28
N LYS A 448 17.18 -17.43 27.64
CA LYS A 448 18.00 -18.53 28.12
C LYS A 448 19.47 -18.12 28.22
N GLY A 449 20.07 -18.27 29.39
CA GLY A 449 21.51 -17.98 29.61
C GLY A 449 21.87 -16.50 29.81
N ALA A 450 20.95 -15.56 29.65
CA ALA A 450 21.24 -14.15 29.87
C ALA A 450 21.13 -13.77 31.35
N SER A 451 22.15 -13.07 31.88
CA SER A 451 22.14 -12.55 33.25
C SER A 451 21.76 -11.07 33.32
N ARG A 452 22.47 -10.24 32.65
CA ARG A 452 22.23 -8.79 32.49
C ARG A 452 22.92 -8.32 31.20
N VAL A 453 22.18 -7.67 30.32
CA VAL A 453 22.70 -7.15 29.05
C VAL A 453 22.26 -5.71 28.89
N GLU A 454 23.19 -4.84 28.50
CA GLU A 454 22.88 -3.47 28.11
C GLU A 454 22.68 -3.45 26.61
N GLY A 455 21.64 -2.77 26.14
CA GLY A 455 21.28 -2.70 24.73
C GLY A 455 20.58 -1.39 24.38
N GLN A 456 20.05 -1.36 23.17
CA GLN A 456 19.31 -0.24 22.63
C GLN A 456 17.89 -0.66 22.27
N LEU A 457 16.93 0.16 22.64
CA LEU A 457 15.53 0.03 22.23
C LEU A 457 15.21 1.11 21.23
N HIS A 458 14.90 0.70 20.01
CA HIS A 458 14.41 1.56 18.95
C HIS A 458 12.88 1.50 18.96
N THR A 459 12.22 2.65 19.03
CA THR A 459 10.75 2.74 19.05
C THR A 459 10.25 3.59 17.90
N TYR A 460 9.25 3.10 17.19
CA TYR A 460 8.58 3.79 16.10
C TYR A 460 7.05 3.75 16.29
N SER A 461 6.45 4.91 16.44
CA SER A 461 5.04 5.08 16.80
C SER A 461 4.48 6.37 16.19
N SER A 462 3.32 6.80 16.66
CA SER A 462 2.76 8.10 16.29
C SER A 462 3.61 9.31 16.73
N ALA A 463 4.57 9.10 17.65
CA ALA A 463 5.55 10.14 18.00
C ALA A 463 6.59 10.37 16.89
N GLU A 464 6.89 9.35 16.09
CA GLU A 464 7.86 9.42 15.01
C GLU A 464 7.21 9.70 13.64
N TYR A 465 5.91 9.36 13.48
CA TYR A 465 5.21 9.56 12.21
C TYR A 465 3.75 9.91 12.39
N PHE A 466 3.32 10.95 11.69
CA PHE A 466 1.91 11.29 11.59
C PHE A 466 1.56 11.76 10.16
N TRP A 467 0.58 11.12 9.56
CA TRP A 467 0.00 11.48 8.26
C TRP A 467 -1.26 12.31 8.47
N ASP A 468 -1.27 13.55 7.96
CA ASP A 468 -2.48 14.37 7.95
C ASP A 468 -3.36 14.00 6.75
N VAL A 469 -4.45 13.31 7.00
CA VAL A 469 -5.35 12.85 5.93
C VAL A 469 -6.08 13.98 5.21
N HIS A 470 -6.16 15.15 5.82
CA HIS A 470 -6.82 16.33 5.21
C HIS A 470 -5.84 17.15 4.40
N ALA A 471 -4.61 17.28 4.86
CA ALA A 471 -3.51 17.90 4.11
C ALA A 471 -2.92 16.93 3.08
N ARG A 472 -3.04 15.61 3.31
CA ARG A 472 -2.49 14.52 2.49
C ARG A 472 -0.98 14.53 2.41
N GLU A 473 -0.36 14.78 3.54
CA GLU A 473 1.09 14.82 3.66
C GLU A 473 1.52 14.37 5.07
N PRO A 474 2.77 13.91 5.24
CA PRO A 474 3.28 13.67 6.58
C PRO A 474 3.54 15.01 7.27
N LEU A 475 2.89 15.27 8.41
CA LEU A 475 3.20 16.41 9.25
C LEU A 475 4.58 16.27 9.91
N TRP A 476 4.94 15.04 10.25
CA TRP A 476 6.30 14.67 10.59
C TRP A 476 6.59 13.24 10.16
N SER A 477 7.84 13.01 9.79
CA SER A 477 8.41 11.71 9.53
C SER A 477 9.85 11.71 10.04
N ARG A 478 10.10 10.92 11.06
CA ARG A 478 11.35 10.90 11.81
C ARG A 478 11.87 9.48 11.94
N PRO A 479 13.19 9.31 12.13
CA PRO A 479 13.73 8.00 12.46
C PRO A 479 13.18 7.48 13.80
N PRO A 480 13.22 6.15 14.03
CA PRO A 480 12.89 5.56 15.32
C PRO A 480 13.66 6.23 16.47
N THR A 481 12.98 6.48 17.57
CA THR A 481 13.62 6.99 18.79
C THR A 481 14.44 5.89 19.43
N VAL A 482 15.67 6.22 19.90
CA VAL A 482 16.60 5.23 20.50
C VAL A 482 16.80 5.50 21.97
N GLN A 483 16.62 4.48 22.80
CA GLN A 483 16.83 4.51 24.25
C GLN A 483 17.81 3.44 24.68
N GLN A 484 18.75 3.80 25.57
CA GLN A 484 19.58 2.79 26.25
C GLN A 484 18.78 2.07 27.30
N ILE A 485 18.88 0.74 27.32
CA ILE A 485 18.12 -0.11 28.23
C ILE A 485 19.00 -1.22 28.81
N THR A 486 18.71 -1.60 30.04
CA THR A 486 19.31 -2.79 30.65
C THR A 486 18.27 -3.90 30.74
N VAL A 487 18.54 -5.02 30.11
CA VAL A 487 17.68 -6.21 30.16
C VAL A 487 18.25 -7.24 31.12
N ASN A 488 17.39 -7.75 31.98
CA ASN A 488 17.66 -8.86 32.91
C ASN A 488 16.39 -9.72 33.04
N HIS A 489 16.43 -10.75 33.87
CA HIS A 489 15.29 -11.68 34.06
C HIS A 489 14.00 -11.04 34.61
N SER A 490 14.07 -9.83 35.13
CA SER A 490 12.91 -9.11 35.68
C SER A 490 12.54 -7.88 34.87
N THR A 491 13.19 -7.66 33.73
CA THR A 491 12.92 -6.51 32.90
C THR A 491 11.60 -6.68 32.16
N THR A 492 10.76 -5.66 32.28
CA THR A 492 9.55 -5.49 31.50
C THR A 492 9.71 -4.23 30.64
N ILE A 493 9.41 -4.32 29.36
CA ILE A 493 9.40 -3.18 28.42
C ILE A 493 7.95 -2.84 28.14
N THR A 494 7.61 -1.57 28.30
CA THR A 494 6.32 -1.03 27.87
C THR A 494 6.41 -0.63 26.40
N LEU A 495 5.62 -1.27 25.57
CA LEU A 495 5.45 -0.95 24.15
C LEU A 495 4.33 0.09 24.03
N PRO A 496 4.57 1.24 23.41
CA PRO A 496 3.49 2.15 23.09
C PRO A 496 2.38 1.46 22.28
N LYS A 497 1.19 1.97 22.34
CA LYS A 497 0.13 1.53 21.44
C LYS A 497 0.55 1.76 19.99
N PHE A 498 0.13 0.89 19.11
CA PHE A 498 0.35 0.98 17.66
C PHE A 498 1.79 1.34 17.30
N SER A 499 2.74 0.46 17.68
CA SER A 499 4.16 0.73 17.58
C SER A 499 4.99 -0.47 17.13
N ILE A 500 6.15 -0.18 16.54
CA ILE A 500 7.23 -1.13 16.26
C ILE A 500 8.36 -0.83 17.23
N ASN A 501 8.90 -1.87 17.88
CA ASN A 501 9.98 -1.72 18.85
C ASN A 501 11.04 -2.77 18.53
N VAL A 502 12.30 -2.36 18.35
CA VAL A 502 13.42 -3.27 18.12
C VAL A 502 14.42 -3.12 19.25
N LEU A 503 14.65 -4.21 19.95
CA LEU A 503 15.64 -4.28 21.03
C LEU A 503 16.89 -5.00 20.52
N GLU A 504 18.00 -4.28 20.50
CA GLU A 504 19.32 -4.83 20.17
C GLU A 504 20.09 -5.14 21.46
N LEU A 505 20.51 -6.40 21.61
CA LEU A 505 21.26 -6.91 22.76
C LEU A 505 22.60 -7.47 22.29
N PRO A 506 23.72 -6.72 22.40
CA PRO A 506 25.02 -7.20 21.96
C PRO A 506 25.53 -8.36 22.82
N TRP A 507 26.27 -9.31 22.21
CA TRP A 507 26.90 -10.43 22.92
C TRP A 507 27.96 -10.02 23.91
N ALA A 508 28.67 -8.92 23.61
CA ALA A 508 29.67 -8.30 24.49
C ALA A 508 29.41 -6.80 24.56
N SER A 509 29.69 -6.19 25.72
CA SER A 509 29.51 -4.75 25.91
C SER A 509 30.35 -3.98 24.88
N GLN A 510 29.75 -3.59 23.79
CA GLN A 510 30.31 -2.65 22.82
C GLN A 510 29.80 -1.25 23.18
N HIS A 511 30.70 -0.27 23.18
CA HIS A 511 30.29 1.13 23.26
C HIS A 511 29.61 1.51 21.94
N THR A 512 28.30 1.51 21.96
CA THR A 512 27.48 1.96 20.82
C THR A 512 27.46 3.47 20.76
N THR A 513 27.60 4.02 19.58
CA THR A 513 27.43 5.45 19.31
C THR A 513 25.99 5.86 19.67
N GLN A 514 25.86 6.80 20.61
CA GLN A 514 24.57 7.39 20.93
C GLN A 514 24.01 8.11 19.70
N HIS A 515 22.94 7.59 19.12
CA HIS A 515 22.04 8.40 18.33
C HIS A 515 21.26 9.30 19.30
N THR A 516 21.51 10.60 19.23
CA THR A 516 20.71 11.56 19.99
C THR A 516 19.33 11.62 19.35
N PRO A 517 18.23 11.38 20.09
CA PRO A 517 16.89 11.57 19.55
C PRO A 517 16.75 12.99 19.01
N PRO A 518 16.07 13.21 17.89
CA PRO A 518 15.80 14.54 17.42
C PRO A 518 15.05 15.33 18.50
N ALA A 519 15.46 16.58 18.71
CA ALA A 519 14.88 17.42 19.74
C ALA A 519 13.36 17.58 19.52
N ALA A 520 12.58 17.46 20.60
CA ALA A 520 11.18 17.85 20.58
C ALA A 520 11.02 19.33 20.24
N ALA A 521 9.90 19.71 19.65
CA ALA A 521 9.58 21.10 19.32
C ALA A 521 9.77 22.03 20.53
N VAL A 522 10.46 23.13 20.30
CA VAL A 522 10.82 24.07 21.37
C VAL A 522 9.70 25.08 21.64
N GLN A 523 8.89 25.41 20.61
CA GLN A 523 7.79 26.37 20.69
C GLN A 523 6.51 25.77 20.06
N PRO A 524 5.61 25.20 20.90
CA PRO A 524 4.43 24.58 20.36
C PRO A 524 3.43 25.62 19.83
N SER A 525 2.87 25.32 18.67
CA SER A 525 1.63 25.90 18.20
C SER A 525 0.56 24.83 18.15
N LEU A 526 -0.69 25.23 18.44
CA LEU A 526 -1.85 24.38 18.19
C LEU A 526 -2.30 24.55 16.75
N GLN A 527 -2.62 23.43 16.11
CA GLN A 527 -3.18 23.38 14.76
C GLN A 527 -4.47 22.57 14.79
N LEU A 528 -5.37 22.85 13.84
CA LEU A 528 -6.59 22.07 13.61
C LEU A 528 -6.56 21.49 12.20
N SER A 529 -6.53 20.18 12.11
CA SER A 529 -6.67 19.47 10.84
C SER A 529 -8.15 19.14 10.60
N LEU A 530 -8.71 19.73 9.54
CA LEU A 530 -10.12 19.67 9.16
C LEU A 530 -10.24 19.82 7.65
N PRO A 531 -11.21 19.19 6.99
CA PRO A 531 -11.53 19.50 5.59
C PRO A 531 -12.06 20.93 5.45
N HIS A 532 -11.90 21.57 4.32
CA HIS A 532 -12.34 22.94 4.08
C HIS A 532 -13.86 23.09 3.96
N ARG A 533 -14.53 22.08 3.41
CA ARG A 533 -15.98 22.05 3.18
C ARG A 533 -16.51 20.67 3.52
N VAL A 534 -17.67 20.60 4.14
CA VAL A 534 -18.24 19.33 4.60
C VAL A 534 -19.75 19.30 4.39
N PRO A 535 -20.30 18.16 3.93
CA PRO A 535 -21.74 17.96 3.92
C PRO A 535 -22.35 18.05 5.33
N ALA A 536 -23.49 18.74 5.44
CA ALA A 536 -24.14 18.97 6.73
C ALA A 536 -24.89 17.76 7.30
N ASP A 537 -24.80 16.58 6.66
CA ASP A 537 -25.54 15.36 7.06
C ASP A 537 -24.69 14.29 7.73
N ARG A 538 -23.38 14.49 7.83
CA ARG A 538 -22.48 13.46 8.36
C ARG A 538 -21.48 13.99 9.37
N ALA A 539 -21.05 13.09 10.25
CA ALA A 539 -20.01 13.37 11.20
C ALA A 539 -18.65 13.41 10.51
N ILE A 540 -17.76 14.27 11.02
CA ILE A 540 -16.43 14.52 10.51
C ILE A 540 -15.44 14.18 11.61
N GLU A 541 -14.44 13.41 11.30
CA GLU A 541 -13.27 13.26 12.14
C GLU A 541 -12.34 14.47 11.97
N ALA A 542 -11.80 14.96 13.08
CA ALA A 542 -10.94 16.13 13.12
C ALA A 542 -9.84 15.95 14.15
N TRP A 543 -8.71 16.64 13.96
CA TRP A 543 -7.60 16.56 14.90
C TRP A 543 -7.19 17.93 15.41
N VAL A 544 -6.79 17.98 16.69
CA VAL A 544 -5.98 19.04 17.24
C VAL A 544 -4.55 18.53 17.39
N ILE A 545 -3.59 19.32 16.93
CA ILE A 545 -2.19 18.93 16.81
C ILE A 545 -1.34 19.99 17.50
N ALA A 546 -0.40 19.56 18.33
CA ALA A 546 0.61 20.42 18.92
C ALA A 546 1.96 20.17 18.24
N SER A 547 2.47 21.13 17.49
CA SER A 547 3.72 20.99 16.76
C SER A 547 4.50 22.30 16.71
N ASP A 548 5.76 22.21 16.38
CA ASP A 548 6.55 23.32 15.90
C ASP A 548 6.44 23.35 14.35
N PRO A 549 5.69 24.28 13.76
CA PRO A 549 5.45 24.29 12.33
C PRO A 549 6.69 24.67 11.50
N GLU A 550 7.66 25.38 12.10
CA GLU A 550 8.91 25.74 11.40
C GLU A 550 9.89 24.58 11.37
N ALA A 551 9.96 23.82 12.48
CA ALA A 551 10.85 22.66 12.58
C ALA A 551 10.19 21.35 12.09
N GLN A 552 8.90 21.35 11.80
CA GLN A 552 8.09 20.15 11.47
C GLN A 552 8.24 19.03 12.53
N LEU A 553 8.22 19.42 13.81
CA LEU A 553 8.40 18.51 14.94
C LEU A 553 7.14 18.45 15.80
N PRO A 554 6.76 17.26 16.31
CA PRO A 554 5.70 17.15 17.30
C PRO A 554 6.16 17.76 18.64
N TYR A 555 5.21 18.30 19.39
CA TYR A 555 5.44 18.73 20.77
C TYR A 555 5.10 17.61 21.73
N LEU A 556 6.10 16.86 22.16
CA LEU A 556 5.95 15.66 22.99
C LEU A 556 5.95 15.94 24.51
N GLN A 557 6.09 17.19 24.92
CA GLN A 557 5.97 17.56 26.33
C GLN A 557 4.47 17.66 26.70
N SER A 558 4.18 17.45 27.99
CA SER A 558 2.80 17.56 28.46
C SER A 558 2.24 18.97 28.18
N ILE A 559 1.13 19.01 27.46
CA ILE A 559 0.27 20.19 27.32
C ILE A 559 -0.92 19.98 28.24
N ASP A 560 -1.34 21.07 28.94
CA ASP A 560 -2.60 21.04 29.67
C ASP A 560 -3.74 20.63 28.73
N THR A 561 -4.73 19.95 29.30
CA THR A 561 -5.96 19.55 28.58
C THR A 561 -6.45 20.65 27.64
N ILE A 562 -6.63 20.32 26.38
CA ILE A 562 -7.10 21.27 25.37
C ILE A 562 -8.62 21.40 25.46
N GLN A 563 -9.08 22.61 25.62
CA GLN A 563 -10.51 22.94 25.59
C GLN A 563 -10.93 23.19 24.15
N LEU A 564 -12.00 22.50 23.73
CA LEU A 564 -12.60 22.62 22.41
C LEU A 564 -13.92 23.36 22.51
N SER A 565 -14.18 24.30 21.61
CA SER A 565 -15.47 24.95 21.45
C SER A 565 -15.78 25.23 19.99
N ILE A 566 -17.05 25.45 19.69
CA ILE A 566 -17.52 25.73 18.34
C ILE A 566 -18.49 26.89 18.31
N ASP A 567 -18.45 27.64 17.21
CA ASP A 567 -19.47 28.62 16.82
C ASP A 567 -20.07 28.16 15.49
N GLY A 568 -21.35 27.80 15.50
CA GLY A 568 -22.07 27.35 14.31
C GLY A 568 -22.91 26.09 14.51
N PRO A 569 -23.55 25.58 13.48
CA PRO A 569 -24.58 24.53 13.56
C PRO A 569 -23.97 23.13 13.65
N ALA A 570 -23.24 22.79 14.72
CA ALA A 570 -22.66 21.47 14.96
C ALA A 570 -22.55 21.13 16.45
N ILE A 571 -22.18 19.89 16.76
CA ILE A 571 -21.87 19.42 18.12
C ILE A 571 -20.52 18.72 18.06
N LEU A 572 -19.67 18.94 19.07
CA LEU A 572 -18.43 18.17 19.28
C LEU A 572 -18.70 16.89 20.05
N SER A 573 -17.94 15.84 19.76
CA SER A 573 -17.97 14.59 20.54
C SER A 573 -17.52 14.81 21.99
N GLN A 574 -16.65 15.80 22.21
CA GLN A 574 -16.10 16.14 23.53
C GLN A 574 -15.72 17.62 23.60
N ALA A 575 -15.80 18.19 24.80
CA ALA A 575 -15.47 19.60 25.05
C ALA A 575 -14.00 19.79 25.45
N SER A 576 -13.30 18.72 25.78
CA SER A 576 -11.89 18.74 26.13
C SER A 576 -11.20 17.48 25.63
N ILE A 577 -9.91 17.60 25.34
CA ILE A 577 -9.11 16.52 24.78
C ILE A 577 -7.69 16.53 25.37
N GLU A 578 -7.16 15.37 25.62
CA GLU A 578 -5.76 15.15 25.92
C GLU A 578 -5.04 14.71 24.65
N LEU A 579 -3.80 15.17 24.48
CA LEU A 579 -2.99 14.79 23.32
C LEU A 579 -2.23 13.51 23.63
N ASP A 580 -2.25 12.62 22.67
CA ASP A 580 -1.37 11.46 22.61
C ASP A 580 -0.33 11.70 21.52
N ASN A 581 0.95 11.70 21.90
CA ASN A 581 2.06 12.01 20.98
C ASN A 581 1.79 13.26 20.11
N ALA A 582 1.38 14.34 20.78
CA ALA A 582 1.07 15.64 20.19
C ALA A 582 -0.22 15.71 19.34
N VAL A 583 -1.02 14.65 19.24
CA VAL A 583 -2.25 14.59 18.44
C VAL A 583 -3.44 14.19 19.31
N GLY A 584 -4.59 14.83 19.10
CA GLY A 584 -5.85 14.43 19.69
C GLY A 584 -6.98 14.46 18.67
N SER A 585 -7.74 13.37 18.55
CA SER A 585 -8.86 13.26 17.62
C SER A 585 -10.19 13.59 18.29
N PHE A 586 -11.10 14.17 17.51
CA PHE A 586 -12.48 14.44 17.94
C PHE A 586 -13.42 14.41 16.74
N THR A 587 -14.70 14.25 17.02
CA THR A 587 -15.73 14.22 15.97
C THR A 587 -16.60 15.47 16.02
N ILE A 588 -16.88 16.04 14.86
CA ILE A 588 -17.82 17.12 14.65
C ILE A 588 -19.08 16.54 14.01
N THR A 589 -20.23 16.72 14.66
CA THR A 589 -21.52 16.28 14.11
C THR A 589 -22.33 17.52 13.69
N PRO A 590 -22.46 17.78 12.37
CA PRO A 590 -23.29 18.87 11.88
C PRO A 590 -24.76 18.75 12.30
N LYS A 591 -25.42 19.89 12.49
CA LYS A 591 -26.85 20.02 12.77
C LYS A 591 -27.59 20.86 11.73
N GLY A 592 -26.87 21.33 10.73
CA GLY A 592 -27.37 22.12 9.63
C GLY A 592 -26.25 22.74 8.82
N ALA A 593 -26.60 23.34 7.69
CA ALA A 593 -25.64 24.04 6.85
C ALA A 593 -25.26 25.40 7.42
N GLY A 594 -24.10 25.91 7.09
CA GLY A 594 -23.60 27.22 7.45
C GLY A 594 -22.13 27.22 7.85
N LYS A 595 -21.61 28.37 8.17
CA LYS A 595 -20.24 28.51 8.63
C LYS A 595 -20.10 27.92 10.04
N LEU A 596 -19.11 27.10 10.22
CA LEU A 596 -18.67 26.51 11.49
C LEU A 596 -17.26 26.99 11.81
N THR A 597 -17.03 27.50 13.00
CA THR A 597 -15.69 27.81 13.48
C THR A 597 -15.40 26.96 14.70
N ILE A 598 -14.27 26.25 14.63
CA ILE A 598 -13.77 25.41 15.72
C ILE A 598 -12.64 26.16 16.41
N HIS A 599 -12.63 26.15 17.74
CA HIS A 599 -11.59 26.74 18.57
C HIS A 599 -10.95 25.66 19.43
N ALA A 600 -9.63 25.65 19.51
CA ALA A 600 -8.89 24.84 20.44
C ALA A 600 -7.96 25.72 21.29
N ARG A 601 -7.96 25.52 22.62
CA ARG A 601 -7.19 26.34 23.56
C ARG A 601 -6.59 25.49 24.69
N SER A 602 -5.32 25.74 25.00
CA SER A 602 -4.65 25.25 26.21
C SER A 602 -3.71 26.34 26.76
N GLY A 603 -3.97 26.84 27.94
CA GLY A 603 -3.20 27.94 28.55
C GLY A 603 -3.11 29.16 27.64
N LYS A 604 -1.89 29.51 27.21
CA LYS A 604 -1.63 30.64 26.32
C LYS A 604 -1.72 30.26 24.82
N HIS A 605 -1.82 28.98 24.51
CA HIS A 605 -1.87 28.50 23.14
C HIS A 605 -3.31 28.39 22.67
N SER A 606 -3.60 28.92 21.50
CA SER A 606 -4.94 28.83 20.92
C SER A 606 -4.86 28.84 19.40
N THR A 607 -5.81 28.15 18.79
CA THR A 607 -6.01 28.16 17.35
C THR A 607 -7.49 28.14 17.03
N SER A 608 -7.85 28.60 15.85
CA SER A 608 -9.22 28.47 15.34
C SER A 608 -9.21 28.26 13.84
N ARG A 609 -10.15 27.45 13.35
CA ARG A 609 -10.34 27.21 11.93
C ARG A 609 -11.82 27.24 11.58
N SER A 610 -12.14 27.90 10.48
CA SER A 610 -13.49 27.95 9.95
C SER A 610 -13.63 27.02 8.77
N ILE A 611 -14.75 26.31 8.72
CA ILE A 611 -15.16 25.47 7.61
C ILE A 611 -16.59 25.81 7.19
N GLU A 612 -17.01 25.39 6.02
CA GLU A 612 -18.36 25.54 5.53
C GLU A 612 -19.10 24.20 5.59
N LEU A 613 -20.19 24.16 6.36
CA LEU A 613 -21.14 23.05 6.35
C LEU A 613 -22.14 23.30 5.23
N VAL A 614 -22.10 22.46 4.21
CA VAL A 614 -22.86 22.67 2.98
C VAL A 614 -24.18 21.93 3.05
N ALA A 615 -25.29 22.62 2.77
CA ALA A 615 -26.60 22.00 2.66
C ALA A 615 -26.58 20.91 1.58
N ILE A 616 -27.13 19.75 1.92
CA ILE A 616 -27.39 18.73 0.94
C ILE A 616 -28.68 19.15 0.23
N GLU A 617 -28.54 19.70 -0.95
CA GLU A 617 -29.66 19.83 -1.85
C GLU A 617 -29.76 18.51 -2.62
N GLU A 618 -30.89 17.84 -2.57
CA GLU A 618 -31.21 16.75 -3.52
C GLU A 618 -31.40 17.35 -4.92
N ARG A 619 -30.32 17.84 -5.50
CA ARG A 619 -30.27 18.22 -6.91
C ARG A 619 -29.46 17.18 -7.65
N ALA A 620 -30.03 16.63 -8.71
CA ALA A 620 -29.25 15.94 -9.70
C ALA A 620 -28.30 16.97 -10.34
N TYR A 621 -27.00 16.85 -10.08
CA TYR A 621 -25.97 17.70 -10.72
C TYR A 621 -25.93 17.50 -12.21
N THR A 622 -26.33 16.33 -12.67
CA THR A 622 -26.47 15.96 -14.07
C THR A 622 -27.68 15.07 -14.21
N ASN A 623 -28.62 15.47 -15.04
CA ASN A 623 -29.78 14.66 -15.37
C ASN A 623 -29.62 14.20 -16.83
N TRP A 624 -29.26 12.94 -17.01
CA TRP A 624 -29.19 12.33 -18.33
C TRP A 624 -30.61 11.96 -18.76
N THR A 625 -31.19 12.78 -19.62
CA THR A 625 -32.41 12.44 -20.30
C THR A 625 -32.02 11.82 -21.65
N PHE A 626 -32.42 10.57 -21.84
CA PHE A 626 -32.14 9.85 -23.10
C PHE A 626 -33.12 10.29 -24.21
N ASP A 627 -33.20 11.60 -24.43
CA ASP A 627 -34.13 12.19 -25.43
C ASP A 627 -33.60 12.06 -26.86
N ASN A 628 -32.32 11.70 -27.03
CA ASN A 628 -31.64 11.45 -28.28
C ASN A 628 -30.92 10.10 -28.31
N PRO A 629 -30.56 9.56 -29.48
CA PRO A 629 -29.72 8.36 -29.57
C PRO A 629 -28.44 8.50 -28.77
N ILE A 630 -28.05 7.47 -28.09
CA ILE A 630 -26.97 7.44 -27.10
C ILE A 630 -25.62 7.53 -27.82
N SER A 631 -25.09 8.73 -28.00
CA SER A 631 -23.74 8.93 -28.54
C SER A 631 -22.65 8.84 -27.51
N ASP A 632 -23.00 9.00 -26.21
CA ASP A 632 -22.04 9.22 -25.13
C ASP A 632 -21.77 7.94 -24.30
N TRP A 633 -22.42 6.83 -24.67
CA TRP A 633 -22.20 5.54 -24.01
C TRP A 633 -21.28 4.67 -24.85
N GLN A 634 -20.36 4.00 -24.19
CA GLN A 634 -19.49 3.02 -24.81
C GLN A 634 -19.70 1.65 -24.17
N ALA A 635 -19.82 0.61 -24.99
CA ALA A 635 -19.82 -0.78 -24.51
C ALA A 635 -18.50 -1.43 -24.86
N LYS A 636 -17.91 -2.06 -23.86
CA LYS A 636 -16.81 -3.00 -24.15
C LYS A 636 -17.40 -4.27 -24.79
N SER A 637 -16.65 -4.89 -25.63
CA SER A 637 -16.90 -5.97 -26.61
C SER A 637 -18.07 -6.95 -26.44
N THR A 638 -18.66 -7.06 -25.26
CA THR A 638 -19.74 -8.02 -24.93
C THR A 638 -21.15 -7.45 -25.05
N PHE A 639 -21.30 -6.15 -25.27
CA PHE A 639 -22.61 -5.52 -25.34
C PHE A 639 -22.79 -4.74 -26.66
N GLU A 640 -23.98 -4.81 -27.22
CA GLU A 640 -24.46 -3.87 -28.23
C GLU A 640 -25.24 -2.75 -27.53
N LEU A 641 -24.88 -1.51 -27.81
CA LEU A 641 -25.59 -0.33 -27.33
C LEU A 641 -26.76 0.01 -28.25
N GLY A 642 -27.88 0.33 -27.66
CA GLY A 642 -29.04 0.80 -28.37
C GLY A 642 -29.93 1.66 -27.48
N SER A 643 -30.91 2.31 -28.08
CA SER A 643 -31.97 2.97 -27.33
C SER A 643 -33.29 2.26 -27.60
N GLU A 644 -34.05 2.01 -26.52
CA GLU A 644 -35.40 1.48 -26.62
C GLU A 644 -36.41 2.54 -26.17
N SER A 645 -37.57 2.59 -26.82
CA SER A 645 -38.65 3.47 -26.38
C SER A 645 -39.09 3.04 -24.95
N SER A 646 -39.15 4.00 -24.05
CA SER A 646 -39.69 3.74 -22.71
C SER A 646 -41.19 3.52 -22.76
N ILE A 647 -41.78 3.05 -21.66
CA ILE A 647 -43.22 2.89 -21.48
C ILE A 647 -43.99 4.22 -21.65
N LYS A 648 -43.28 5.34 -21.57
CA LYS A 648 -43.85 6.67 -21.79
C LYS A 648 -43.52 7.17 -23.21
N PRO A 649 -44.53 7.67 -23.97
CA PRO A 649 -44.26 8.22 -25.30
C PRO A 649 -43.17 9.32 -25.25
N ASN A 650 -42.22 9.24 -26.17
CA ASN A 650 -41.13 10.20 -26.32
C ASN A 650 -40.02 10.19 -25.24
N GLN A 651 -39.90 9.12 -24.42
CA GLN A 651 -38.71 8.89 -23.59
C GLN A 651 -37.97 7.66 -24.10
N TYR A 652 -36.67 7.79 -24.26
CA TYR A 652 -35.76 6.70 -24.59
C TYR A 652 -35.01 6.26 -23.34
N VAL A 653 -34.57 5.04 -23.32
CA VAL A 653 -33.72 4.47 -22.26
C VAL A 653 -32.50 3.85 -22.91
N ALA A 654 -31.38 3.93 -22.22
CA ALA A 654 -30.20 3.23 -22.66
C ALA A 654 -30.44 1.72 -22.54
N ALA A 655 -30.19 0.98 -23.59
CA ALA A 655 -30.28 -0.47 -23.60
C ALA A 655 -28.93 -1.06 -24.00
N ALA A 656 -28.44 -2.01 -23.21
CA ALA A 656 -27.29 -2.81 -23.55
C ALA A 656 -27.74 -4.25 -23.79
N ARG A 657 -27.35 -4.84 -24.90
CA ARG A 657 -27.65 -6.24 -25.24
C ARG A 657 -26.37 -7.02 -25.35
N LEU A 658 -26.41 -8.25 -24.86
CA LEU A 658 -25.31 -9.19 -25.07
C LEU A 658 -25.29 -9.59 -26.55
N ASN A 659 -24.14 -9.46 -27.19
CA ASN A 659 -23.96 -9.78 -28.62
C ASN A 659 -23.68 -11.26 -28.90
N GLY A 660 -24.35 -12.15 -28.15
CA GLY A 660 -24.33 -13.60 -28.38
C GLY A 660 -23.20 -14.36 -27.68
N GLU A 661 -22.29 -13.69 -27.03
CA GLU A 661 -21.26 -14.32 -26.22
C GLU A 661 -21.68 -14.42 -24.74
N THR A 662 -21.31 -15.51 -24.09
CA THR A 662 -21.47 -15.62 -22.63
C THR A 662 -20.56 -14.59 -21.98
N PRO A 663 -21.08 -13.65 -21.16
CA PRO A 663 -20.22 -12.67 -20.50
C PRO A 663 -19.19 -13.40 -19.65
N LYS A 664 -17.93 -13.21 -19.96
CA LYS A 664 -16.85 -13.49 -19.03
C LYS A 664 -16.97 -12.48 -17.87
N ARG A 665 -16.36 -12.76 -16.74
CA ARG A 665 -16.58 -12.20 -15.40
C ARG A 665 -16.91 -10.71 -15.28
N ASP A 666 -16.44 -9.84 -16.20
CA ASP A 666 -16.60 -8.38 -16.10
C ASP A 666 -17.00 -7.79 -17.46
N ALA A 667 -18.31 -7.67 -17.68
CA ALA A 667 -18.81 -6.91 -18.82
C ALA A 667 -19.14 -5.49 -18.35
N ASP A 668 -18.45 -4.49 -18.88
CA ASP A 668 -18.60 -3.10 -18.51
C ASP A 668 -19.47 -2.33 -19.50
N LEU A 669 -20.38 -1.54 -18.95
CA LEU A 669 -21.07 -0.48 -19.66
C LEU A 669 -20.56 0.84 -19.11
N LEU A 670 -19.89 1.62 -19.95
CA LEU A 670 -19.22 2.84 -19.54
C LEU A 670 -19.87 4.05 -20.17
N PHE A 671 -20.28 5.00 -19.35
CA PHE A 671 -20.72 6.30 -19.80
C PHE A 671 -19.55 7.30 -19.71
N HIS A 672 -19.08 7.76 -20.86
CA HIS A 672 -18.07 8.83 -20.94
C HIS A 672 -18.77 10.17 -21.21
N PHE A 673 -18.34 11.18 -20.50
CA PHE A 673 -18.66 12.56 -20.81
C PHE A 673 -17.37 13.39 -20.86
N GLU A 674 -17.40 14.53 -21.53
CA GLU A 674 -16.26 15.42 -21.49
C GLU A 674 -15.89 15.76 -20.03
N PRO A 675 -14.60 15.76 -19.69
CA PRO A 675 -14.16 16.04 -18.33
C PRO A 675 -14.72 17.38 -17.86
N LEU A 676 -15.49 17.35 -16.77
CA LEU A 676 -16.01 18.56 -16.18
C LEU A 676 -14.96 19.11 -15.21
N PRO A 677 -14.51 20.37 -15.40
CA PRO A 677 -13.54 20.98 -14.49
C PRO A 677 -14.08 21.00 -13.06
N ARG A 678 -13.21 20.75 -12.07
CA ARG A 678 -13.52 20.76 -10.62
C ARG A 678 -14.28 22.02 -10.18
N GLU A 679 -14.01 23.15 -10.82
CA GLU A 679 -14.69 24.42 -10.58
C GLU A 679 -16.18 24.41 -10.91
N LYS A 680 -16.61 23.48 -11.79
CA LYS A 680 -18.02 23.34 -12.22
C LYS A 680 -18.77 22.25 -11.48
N LEU A 681 -18.08 21.32 -10.84
CA LEU A 681 -18.65 20.20 -10.10
C LEU A 681 -18.03 20.15 -8.70
N SER A 682 -18.73 20.74 -7.73
CA SER A 682 -18.40 20.51 -6.34
C SER A 682 -19.12 19.24 -5.87
N PHE A 683 -18.40 18.12 -5.84
CA PHE A 683 -18.93 16.87 -5.28
C PHE A 683 -18.99 16.87 -3.75
N ALA A 684 -18.48 17.90 -3.09
CA ALA A 684 -18.64 18.06 -1.63
C ALA A 684 -20.11 17.93 -1.17
N ASN A 685 -21.05 18.18 -2.07
CA ASN A 685 -22.48 18.08 -1.81
C ASN A 685 -23.13 16.83 -2.43
N ALA A 686 -22.40 16.04 -3.20
CA ALA A 686 -22.94 14.83 -3.79
C ALA A 686 -22.91 13.69 -2.74
N ASN A 687 -24.06 13.15 -2.42
CA ASN A 687 -24.18 12.07 -1.45
C ASN A 687 -24.51 10.73 -2.08
N GLY A 688 -24.65 10.65 -3.39
CA GLY A 688 -24.91 9.41 -4.09
C GLY A 688 -25.32 9.56 -5.56
N VAL A 689 -25.56 8.43 -6.17
CA VAL A 689 -26.13 8.30 -7.51
C VAL A 689 -27.49 7.63 -7.39
N THR A 690 -28.50 8.20 -8.04
CA THR A 690 -29.84 7.61 -8.11
C THR A 690 -30.23 7.35 -9.55
N GLY A 691 -31.03 6.34 -9.77
CA GLY A 691 -31.51 6.01 -11.10
C GLY A 691 -32.53 4.87 -11.07
N GLN A 692 -32.85 4.35 -12.24
CA GLN A 692 -33.67 3.17 -12.39
C GLN A 692 -32.98 2.17 -13.32
N LEU A 693 -33.02 0.90 -12.93
CA LEU A 693 -32.46 -0.20 -13.69
C LEU A 693 -33.51 -1.31 -13.89
N ARG A 694 -33.44 -1.95 -15.02
CA ARG A 694 -34.24 -3.15 -15.33
C ARG A 694 -33.40 -4.11 -16.14
N ALA A 695 -33.35 -5.37 -15.73
CA ALA A 695 -32.86 -6.44 -16.55
C ALA A 695 -34.02 -7.09 -17.33
N ALA A 696 -33.77 -7.65 -18.51
CA ALA A 696 -34.78 -8.28 -19.33
C ALA A 696 -35.45 -9.47 -18.61
N HIS A 697 -36.74 -9.70 -18.86
CA HIS A 697 -37.49 -10.82 -18.25
C HIS A 697 -36.90 -12.19 -18.54
N ASN A 698 -36.25 -12.34 -19.69
CA ASN A 698 -35.67 -13.61 -20.14
C ASN A 698 -34.19 -13.76 -19.72
N LEU A 699 -33.66 -12.84 -18.92
CA LEU A 699 -32.28 -12.94 -18.43
C LEU A 699 -32.19 -14.11 -17.45
N GLN A 700 -31.50 -15.17 -17.86
CA GLN A 700 -31.14 -16.29 -16.99
C GLN A 700 -29.74 -16.03 -16.44
N CYS A 701 -29.67 -15.69 -15.16
CA CYS A 701 -28.39 -15.55 -14.48
C CYS A 701 -28.09 -16.84 -13.71
N ALA A 702 -27.07 -17.55 -14.11
CA ALA A 702 -26.63 -18.78 -13.45
C ALA A 702 -26.02 -18.53 -12.06
N ASP A 703 -25.54 -17.32 -11.80
CA ASP A 703 -24.98 -16.94 -10.50
C ASP A 703 -25.97 -16.08 -9.70
N PRO A 704 -26.54 -16.63 -8.60
CA PRO A 704 -27.44 -15.86 -7.73
C PRO A 704 -26.74 -14.69 -7.00
N LYS A 705 -25.41 -14.63 -7.03
CA LYS A 705 -24.59 -13.56 -6.45
C LYS A 705 -24.26 -12.45 -7.45
N ALA A 706 -24.62 -12.60 -8.72
CA ALA A 706 -24.33 -11.61 -9.76
C ALA A 706 -24.83 -10.21 -9.37
N ARG A 707 -23.99 -9.20 -9.58
CA ARG A 707 -24.23 -7.81 -9.21
C ARG A 707 -23.85 -6.87 -10.36
N ILE A 708 -24.51 -5.73 -10.39
CA ILE A 708 -24.09 -4.57 -11.16
C ILE A 708 -23.36 -3.65 -10.19
N ASN A 709 -22.09 -3.37 -10.45
CA ASN A 709 -21.31 -2.41 -9.69
C ASN A 709 -21.48 -1.01 -10.30
N ILE A 710 -21.55 0.00 -9.45
CA ILE A 710 -21.61 1.40 -9.85
C ILE A 710 -20.30 2.03 -9.40
N ILE A 711 -19.55 2.58 -10.35
CA ILE A 711 -18.20 3.08 -10.15
C ILE A 711 -18.12 4.49 -10.73
N LEU A 712 -17.58 5.45 -9.96
CA LEU A 712 -17.19 6.76 -10.45
C LEU A 712 -15.74 6.69 -10.91
N GLN A 713 -15.44 7.33 -12.02
CA GLN A 713 -14.12 7.36 -12.62
C GLN A 713 -13.67 8.83 -12.83
N SER A 714 -12.54 9.21 -12.24
CA SER A 714 -11.98 10.57 -12.39
C SER A 714 -11.03 10.70 -13.57
N ASP A 715 -10.31 9.64 -13.88
CA ASP A 715 -9.41 9.52 -15.02
C ASP A 715 -9.26 8.05 -15.42
N ALA A 716 -8.35 7.75 -16.34
CA ALA A 716 -8.16 6.39 -16.83
C ALA A 716 -7.80 5.38 -15.71
N ASN A 717 -7.21 5.84 -14.60
CA ASN A 717 -6.63 5.02 -13.56
C ASN A 717 -7.29 5.15 -12.18
N HIS A 718 -8.14 6.18 -11.98
CA HIS A 718 -8.77 6.44 -10.67
C HIS A 718 -10.25 6.12 -10.69
N TRP A 719 -10.61 5.07 -9.99
CA TRP A 719 -11.95 4.49 -9.97
C TRP A 719 -12.42 4.33 -8.54
N MET A 720 -13.59 4.86 -8.23
CA MET A 720 -14.20 4.72 -6.92
C MET A 720 -15.49 3.91 -7.03
N PRO A 721 -15.52 2.65 -6.55
CA PRO A 721 -16.77 1.93 -6.44
C PRO A 721 -17.65 2.58 -5.38
N ILE A 722 -18.86 2.98 -5.79
CA ILE A 722 -19.82 3.63 -4.89
C ILE A 722 -20.96 2.72 -4.45
N GLY A 723 -21.13 1.59 -5.09
CA GLY A 723 -22.12 0.59 -4.67
C GLY A 723 -22.39 -0.51 -5.67
N SER A 724 -23.27 -1.43 -5.29
CA SER A 724 -23.66 -2.54 -6.14
C SER A 724 -25.13 -2.91 -5.96
N ILE A 725 -25.75 -3.43 -7.03
CA ILE A 725 -27.14 -3.89 -7.05
C ILE A 725 -27.16 -5.36 -7.47
N LYS A 726 -27.86 -6.19 -6.71
CA LYS A 726 -28.04 -7.61 -7.11
C LYS A 726 -28.86 -7.66 -8.40
N LEU A 727 -28.36 -8.38 -9.40
CA LEU A 727 -29.02 -8.52 -10.69
C LEU A 727 -30.43 -9.14 -10.56
N SER A 728 -30.61 -10.12 -9.67
CA SER A 728 -31.90 -10.73 -9.38
C SER A 728 -32.99 -9.75 -8.92
N ASN A 729 -32.58 -8.61 -8.34
CA ASN A 729 -33.53 -7.63 -7.81
C ASN A 729 -34.20 -6.77 -8.89
N ILE A 730 -33.67 -6.76 -10.10
CA ILE A 730 -34.09 -5.87 -11.18
C ILE A 730 -34.61 -6.61 -12.43
N ILE A 731 -34.71 -7.94 -12.36
CA ILE A 731 -35.22 -8.72 -13.50
C ILE A 731 -36.68 -8.42 -13.72
N GLY A 732 -37.01 -8.03 -14.94
CA GLY A 732 -38.37 -7.85 -15.43
C GLY A 732 -39.06 -6.54 -15.03
N GLU A 733 -38.61 -5.85 -14.03
CA GLU A 733 -39.24 -4.63 -13.54
C GLU A 733 -38.22 -3.47 -13.39
N TRP A 734 -38.67 -2.25 -13.70
CA TRP A 734 -37.91 -1.06 -13.38
C TRP A 734 -37.86 -0.89 -11.87
N LYS A 735 -36.67 -0.95 -11.30
CA LYS A 735 -36.44 -0.71 -9.89
C LYS A 735 -35.61 0.56 -9.70
N PRO A 736 -36.06 1.47 -8.87
CA PRO A 736 -35.24 2.60 -8.47
C PRO A 736 -34.05 2.09 -7.64
N PHE A 737 -32.90 2.73 -7.82
CA PHE A 737 -31.73 2.54 -6.98
C PHE A 737 -31.23 3.89 -6.46
N ALA A 738 -30.68 3.85 -5.28
CA ALA A 738 -29.93 4.95 -4.72
C ALA A 738 -28.67 4.37 -4.07
N VAL A 739 -27.52 4.83 -4.50
CA VAL A 739 -26.24 4.44 -3.95
C VAL A 739 -25.61 5.65 -3.32
N LYS A 740 -25.37 5.57 -2.00
CA LYS A 740 -24.68 6.63 -1.27
C LYS A 740 -23.19 6.51 -1.45
N VAL A 741 -22.54 7.62 -1.68
CA VAL A 741 -21.09 7.69 -1.65
C VAL A 741 -20.64 7.51 -0.20
N THR A 742 -19.82 6.51 0.06
CA THR A 742 -19.36 6.19 1.41
C THR A 742 -18.16 7.02 1.85
N LYS A 743 -17.44 7.60 0.89
CA LYS A 743 -16.24 8.41 1.11
C LYS A 743 -16.31 9.70 0.27
N PRO A 744 -17.09 10.68 0.68
CA PRO A 744 -17.26 11.93 -0.10
C PRO A 744 -15.98 12.78 -0.12
N GLU A 745 -15.11 12.61 0.87
CA GLU A 745 -13.78 13.20 0.89
C GLU A 745 -12.92 12.73 -0.29
N GLU A 746 -13.09 11.49 -0.74
CA GLU A 746 -12.42 10.98 -1.94
C GLU A 746 -13.01 11.59 -3.22
N LEU A 747 -14.31 11.89 -3.24
CA LEU A 747 -14.91 12.62 -4.37
C LEU A 747 -14.36 14.05 -4.51
N ASP A 748 -14.10 14.71 -3.39
CA ASP A 748 -13.56 16.08 -3.40
C ASP A 748 -12.10 16.12 -3.89
N ALA A 749 -11.40 15.00 -3.75
CA ALA A 749 -10.04 14.81 -4.26
C ALA A 749 -9.97 14.55 -5.76
N MET A 750 -11.04 14.09 -6.37
CA MET A 750 -11.08 13.85 -7.81
C MET A 750 -11.04 15.19 -8.55
N ALA A 751 -9.94 15.50 -9.22
CA ALA A 751 -9.77 16.75 -9.97
C ALA A 751 -10.73 16.89 -11.15
N LYS A 752 -11.16 15.75 -11.70
CA LYS A 752 -12.10 15.67 -12.83
C LYS A 752 -12.92 14.40 -12.74
N LEU A 753 -14.16 14.43 -13.11
CA LEU A 753 -14.99 13.24 -13.29
C LEU A 753 -15.11 12.93 -14.78
N TYR A 754 -14.66 11.74 -15.18
CA TYR A 754 -14.66 11.29 -16.59
C TYR A 754 -15.86 10.41 -16.92
N GLY A 755 -16.39 9.70 -15.97
CA GLY A 755 -17.46 8.78 -16.29
C GLY A 755 -18.17 8.17 -15.08
N LEU A 756 -19.26 7.50 -15.36
CA LEU A 756 -20.01 6.62 -14.46
C LEU A 756 -19.98 5.22 -15.08
N ARG A 757 -19.52 4.24 -14.32
CA ARG A 757 -19.33 2.86 -14.77
C ARG A 757 -20.19 1.85 -14.03
#